data_cc538bb6946116e7f26de8708fa71866
#
_entry.id   cc538bb6946116e7f26de8708fa71866
#
_cell.length_a   1.000
_cell.length_b   1.000
_cell.length_c   1.000
_cell.angle_alpha   90.00
_cell.angle_beta   90.00
_cell.angle_gamma   90.00
#
_symmetry.space_group_name_H-M   'P 1'
#
loop_
_entity.id
_entity.type
_entity.pdbx_description
1 polymer ?
#
loop_
_entity_poly.entity_id
_entity_poly.type
_entity_poly.pdbx_seq_one_letter_code
_entity_poly.pdbx_strand_id
1 'polypeptide(L)'
;MRVLRTLFLLMSVASCPVVMSGKAAKTAKFHVDEVSMMIGTDGSHETEYGGTTPAVGTPFAMTQWCAATRINGISRTMYRHCDSVLIGFMGTHQPAIWMGDYGFMTLMPQSGELKIKAKDRQVRLDRGKEVAKPYYYKVSYASGKHGGSEITTEMTATSRASFFHVTYPKDEKALLYLEAGRENEGGFIRIYPDKREVHIYNKERHDAHLGPALPGFKGYYVLKFSQDFADYGTWRDGAVSGKSVQAEGGSVGGYVEFPAGTTWVDVRIGSSFIDFEQAAVNLSKEIPARSSFASVTKKVKKEWEEKLSKIDLEGAIEEDRTIFYTAFFRTLQYPREFSEYGRYYSPFDDKVHQGVSYNAYSLWDTFRAEHPWLQIMAPERVDDMVTALVQMYEEGGWIPKWPNPTYTNIMIGTHADAVIADAYVNGFRDYDVEKAYEAIRKDAYVPPTGDDKSRWGDREWWNGGYEARGGLTNYLKNGYVADDKTNESVARTLEFALSDYCIAQMAKALGKTADYEDLMRRAKNYRYLYNPKTKLFQARNADGSWAGEHAGFTEGANWTYQFCVMQDVQGLIDLMGGDESFAAALDNVFDNGHYRHDNEPGHHYVYLYNYCGRFDKAQERIPEILDTHYRNGADGLSGNDDCGQMSAWYLFSSLGFYPVTPASGEYALGIPRFPSARVELPHGKVLTVRAEGLKEHKHLPVILFNGKKLDAPFIDIRDLMKGGVLEFKAE
;
A
#
# COMPACT_ATOMS: atom_id res chain seq x y z
N MET A 1 100.41 22.63 9.95
CA MET A 1 100.48 24.07 9.61
C MET A 1 99.17 24.45 8.90
N ARG A 2 98.58 25.49 9.44
CA ARG A 2 97.33 26.22 9.04
C ARG A 2 96.00 25.47 9.08
N VAL A 3 95.29 25.80 10.13
CA VAL A 3 93.88 25.59 10.50
C VAL A 3 93.06 26.53 9.65
N LEU A 4 91.95 26.02 9.07
CA LEU A 4 90.86 26.85 8.56
C LEU A 4 89.62 26.48 9.32
N ARG A 5 89.12 27.44 10.10
CA ARG A 5 87.79 27.37 10.80
C ARG A 5 86.71 27.72 9.80
N THR A 6 85.70 26.84 9.64
CA THR A 6 84.46 27.16 8.94
C THR A 6 83.34 27.34 9.98
N LEU A 7 82.71 28.50 9.95
CA LEU A 7 81.57 28.91 10.79
C LEU A 7 80.34 28.20 10.26
N PHE A 8 79.62 27.47 11.14
CA PHE A 8 78.29 26.98 10.85
C PHE A 8 77.23 27.99 11.40
N LEU A 9 76.45 28.57 10.48
CA LEU A 9 75.30 29.37 10.79
C LEU A 9 74.10 28.41 11.01
N LEU A 10 73.56 28.33 12.24
CA LEU A 10 72.30 27.63 12.55
C LEU A 10 71.13 28.56 12.17
N MET A 11 70.45 28.20 11.08
CA MET A 11 69.10 28.71 10.81
C MET A 11 68.09 27.84 11.58
N SER A 12 67.45 28.39 12.58
CA SER A 12 66.28 27.79 13.25
C SER A 12 65.03 27.92 12.35
N VAL A 13 64.60 26.81 11.78
CA VAL A 13 63.29 26.72 11.06
C VAL A 13 62.24 26.50 12.14
N ALA A 14 61.44 27.49 12.39
CA ALA A 14 60.22 27.37 13.21
C ALA A 14 59.19 26.55 12.40
N SER A 15 58.94 25.31 12.80
CA SER A 15 57.86 24.51 12.30
C SER A 15 56.51 24.90 12.96
N CYS A 16 55.67 25.63 12.23
CA CYS A 16 54.26 25.81 12.59
C CYS A 16 53.55 24.47 12.39
N PRO A 17 52.81 23.95 13.41
CA PRO A 17 51.94 22.80 13.17
C PRO A 17 50.74 23.28 12.38
N VAL A 18 50.60 22.82 11.12
CA VAL A 18 49.34 22.90 10.35
C VAL A 18 48.37 21.95 11.02
N VAL A 19 47.48 22.46 11.83
CA VAL A 19 46.32 21.73 12.31
C VAL A 19 45.38 21.54 11.09
N MET A 20 45.49 20.41 10.41
CA MET A 20 44.48 19.97 9.50
C MET A 20 43.23 19.62 10.33
N SER A 21 42.25 20.56 10.43
CA SER A 21 40.90 20.22 10.85
C SER A 21 40.31 19.33 9.78
N GLY A 22 40.41 18.03 9.96
CA GLY A 22 39.67 17.04 9.22
C GLY A 22 38.21 17.25 9.55
N LYS A 23 37.48 17.99 8.69
CA LYS A 23 36.03 17.81 8.62
C LYS A 23 35.82 16.34 8.26
N ALA A 24 35.35 15.53 9.22
CA ALA A 24 34.81 14.22 8.92
C ALA A 24 33.79 14.45 7.82
N ALA A 25 34.01 13.87 6.66
CA ALA A 25 33.01 13.83 5.60
C ALA A 25 31.80 13.16 6.24
N LYS A 26 30.71 13.93 6.47
CA LYS A 26 29.42 13.34 6.79
C LYS A 26 29.12 12.38 5.60
N THR A 27 29.19 11.09 5.86
CA THR A 27 28.69 10.08 4.92
C THR A 27 27.26 10.51 4.61
N ALA A 28 26.96 10.76 3.35
CA ALA A 28 25.61 11.13 2.93
C ALA A 28 24.64 10.04 3.45
N LYS A 29 23.70 10.45 4.30
CA LYS A 29 22.70 9.54 4.86
C LYS A 29 21.71 9.25 3.73
N PHE A 30 21.55 7.99 3.37
CA PHE A 30 20.57 7.58 2.37
C PHE A 30 19.16 7.65 2.97
N HIS A 31 18.18 8.16 2.23
CA HIS A 31 16.79 8.27 2.71
C HIS A 31 16.15 6.91 3.00
N VAL A 32 16.54 5.88 2.25
CA VAL A 32 16.08 4.51 2.52
C VAL A 32 16.53 4.00 3.91
N ASP A 33 17.61 4.51 4.47
CA ASP A 33 18.06 4.15 5.81
C ASP A 33 17.27 4.89 6.93
N GLU A 34 16.52 5.94 6.59
CA GLU A 34 15.62 6.67 7.49
C GLU A 34 14.27 5.97 7.66
N VAL A 35 13.92 5.01 6.77
CA VAL A 35 12.68 4.24 6.86
C VAL A 35 12.67 3.35 8.10
N SER A 36 11.60 3.44 8.89
CA SER A 36 11.28 2.54 9.99
C SER A 36 10.25 1.50 9.57
N MET A 37 10.70 0.27 9.34
CA MET A 37 9.80 -0.82 8.93
C MET A 37 8.77 -1.20 10.01
N MET A 38 8.94 -0.69 11.24
CA MET A 38 8.09 -1.07 12.38
C MET A 38 6.88 -0.16 12.57
N ILE A 39 6.84 1.05 11.99
CA ILE A 39 5.68 1.94 12.10
C ILE A 39 4.43 1.24 11.56
N GLY A 40 3.37 1.17 12.38
CA GLY A 40 2.09 0.56 12.02
C GLY A 40 2.06 -0.96 12.09
N THR A 41 3.08 -1.62 12.69
CA THR A 41 3.11 -3.09 12.83
C THR A 41 2.46 -3.60 14.11
N ASP A 42 1.91 -2.72 14.94
CA ASP A 42 1.19 -3.02 16.18
C ASP A 42 0.13 -1.96 16.48
N GLY A 43 -0.71 -2.19 17.48
CA GLY A 43 -1.72 -1.27 17.95
C GLY A 43 -2.56 -1.84 19.09
N SER A 44 -3.53 -1.06 19.57
CA SER A 44 -4.37 -1.42 20.71
C SER A 44 -5.39 -2.54 20.42
N HIS A 45 -5.78 -2.71 19.17
CA HIS A 45 -6.70 -3.75 18.71
C HIS A 45 -5.97 -4.84 17.92
N GLU A 46 -6.53 -6.05 17.88
CA GLU A 46 -5.92 -7.15 17.12
C GLU A 46 -6.14 -7.05 15.61
N THR A 47 -7.16 -6.36 15.19
CA THR A 47 -7.64 -6.32 13.79
C THR A 47 -7.63 -4.90 13.20
N GLU A 48 -7.48 -3.89 14.04
CA GLU A 48 -7.54 -2.48 13.65
C GLU A 48 -6.31 -1.74 14.19
N TYR A 49 -5.25 -1.79 13.47
CA TYR A 49 -4.00 -1.06 13.68
C TYR A 49 -3.36 -0.85 12.31
N GLY A 50 -2.29 -0.09 12.17
CA GLY A 50 -1.66 0.18 10.85
C GLY A 50 -1.64 -0.98 9.85
N GLY A 51 -1.67 -2.21 10.33
CA GLY A 51 -1.75 -3.42 9.49
C GLY A 51 -0.53 -3.64 8.60
N THR A 52 0.52 -2.87 8.83
CA THR A 52 1.75 -2.93 8.05
C THR A 52 2.65 -4.06 8.49
N THR A 53 3.56 -4.47 7.62
CA THR A 53 4.53 -5.53 7.91
C THR A 53 5.95 -5.10 7.53
N PRO A 54 7.01 -5.63 8.17
CA PRO A 54 8.38 -5.36 7.79
C PRO A 54 8.82 -6.22 6.58
N ALA A 55 7.97 -6.28 5.57
CA ALA A 55 8.20 -7.07 4.37
C ALA A 55 9.25 -6.43 3.45
N VAL A 56 10.12 -7.27 2.89
CA VAL A 56 11.21 -6.89 1.99
C VAL A 56 10.80 -7.14 0.53
N GLY A 57 11.15 -6.22 -0.34
CA GLY A 57 10.92 -6.29 -1.79
C GLY A 57 11.43 -5.03 -2.48
N THR A 58 11.38 -4.97 -3.80
CA THR A 58 11.52 -3.72 -4.58
C THR A 58 10.22 -2.92 -4.53
N PRO A 59 10.21 -1.64 -4.96
CA PRO A 59 8.94 -0.92 -5.16
C PRO A 59 7.96 -1.72 -6.02
N PHE A 60 6.68 -1.76 -5.60
CA PHE A 60 5.59 -2.46 -6.28
C PHE A 60 5.82 -3.97 -6.49
N ALA A 61 6.58 -4.62 -5.62
CA ALA A 61 6.96 -6.02 -5.76
C ALA A 61 5.74 -6.96 -5.87
N MET A 62 5.79 -7.91 -6.82
CA MET A 62 4.76 -8.94 -7.00
C MET A 62 4.63 -9.81 -5.75
N THR A 63 5.73 -10.31 -5.23
CA THR A 63 5.80 -11.11 -4.01
C THR A 63 6.70 -10.41 -2.99
N GLN A 64 6.17 -10.15 -1.81
CA GLN A 64 6.95 -9.61 -0.69
C GLN A 64 7.35 -10.72 0.26
N TRP A 65 8.48 -10.55 0.96
CA TRP A 65 8.98 -11.53 1.91
C TRP A 65 9.06 -10.95 3.31
N CYS A 66 8.42 -11.63 4.27
CA CYS A 66 8.28 -11.16 5.64
C CYS A 66 8.59 -12.25 6.65
N ALA A 67 9.18 -11.89 7.78
CA ALA A 67 9.19 -12.76 8.94
C ALA A 67 7.76 -13.02 9.43
N ALA A 68 7.45 -14.25 9.83
CA ALA A 68 6.14 -14.62 10.33
C ALA A 68 6.23 -14.88 11.85
N THR A 69 5.53 -14.06 12.63
CA THR A 69 5.40 -14.21 14.07
C THR A 69 4.11 -14.96 14.43
N ARG A 70 3.18 -15.03 13.51
CA ARG A 70 1.88 -15.71 13.62
C ARG A 70 1.42 -16.23 12.26
N ILE A 71 0.44 -17.12 12.27
CA ILE A 71 -0.25 -17.55 11.06
C ILE A 71 -1.16 -16.40 10.62
N ASN A 72 -1.02 -15.98 9.36
CA ASN A 72 -1.87 -14.95 8.75
C ASN A 72 -3.24 -15.50 8.32
N GLY A 73 -4.15 -14.59 8.04
CA GLY A 73 -5.51 -14.85 7.57
C GLY A 73 -6.27 -13.55 7.44
N ILE A 74 -7.56 -13.59 7.16
CA ILE A 74 -8.43 -12.41 7.17
C ILE A 74 -8.37 -11.78 8.57
N SER A 75 -8.20 -10.46 8.63
CA SER A 75 -8.02 -9.67 9.87
C SER A 75 -6.78 -10.04 10.68
N ARG A 76 -5.76 -10.59 10.03
CA ARG A 76 -4.51 -10.99 10.68
C ARG A 76 -3.34 -11.00 9.71
N THR A 77 -2.37 -10.11 9.90
CA THR A 77 -1.09 -10.16 9.18
C THR A 77 -0.16 -11.25 9.74
N MET A 78 0.82 -11.70 8.96
CA MET A 78 1.83 -12.67 9.39
C MET A 78 2.79 -12.14 10.45
N TYR A 79 2.87 -10.83 10.64
CA TYR A 79 3.78 -10.19 11.61
C TYR A 79 3.02 -9.20 12.47
N ARG A 80 3.32 -9.23 13.78
CA ARG A 80 2.92 -8.20 14.72
C ARG A 80 4.06 -7.93 15.71
N HIS A 81 4.34 -6.66 15.97
CA HIS A 81 5.52 -6.27 16.75
C HIS A 81 5.49 -6.78 18.20
N CYS A 82 4.32 -6.84 18.83
CA CYS A 82 4.20 -7.35 20.22
C CYS A 82 4.36 -8.88 20.34
N ASP A 83 4.38 -9.63 19.24
CA ASP A 83 4.62 -11.06 19.31
C ASP A 83 6.02 -11.37 19.79
N SER A 84 6.14 -12.41 20.61
CA SER A 84 7.41 -12.86 21.22
C SER A 84 8.06 -14.06 20.53
N VAL A 85 7.45 -14.54 19.44
CA VAL A 85 7.90 -15.74 18.73
C VAL A 85 8.04 -15.50 17.22
N LEU A 86 8.95 -16.27 16.62
CA LEU A 86 9.10 -16.41 15.17
C LEU A 86 8.69 -17.83 14.78
N ILE A 87 7.88 -17.99 13.74
CA ILE A 87 7.38 -19.28 13.25
C ILE A 87 7.83 -19.59 11.81
N GLY A 88 8.46 -18.65 11.13
CA GLY A 88 8.98 -18.81 9.78
C GLY A 88 9.19 -17.51 9.03
N PHE A 89 9.41 -17.65 7.73
CA PHE A 89 9.50 -16.54 6.76
C PHE A 89 8.56 -16.86 5.61
N MET A 90 7.82 -15.86 5.17
CA MET A 90 6.70 -16.05 4.26
C MET A 90 6.85 -15.19 3.02
N GLY A 91 6.71 -15.81 1.84
CA GLY A 91 6.43 -15.11 0.60
C GLY A 91 4.92 -14.85 0.54
N THR A 92 4.52 -13.59 0.55
CA THR A 92 3.14 -13.15 0.78
C THR A 92 2.63 -12.22 -0.30
N HIS A 93 1.32 -12.27 -0.52
CA HIS A 93 0.57 -11.37 -1.38
C HIS A 93 -0.56 -10.65 -0.62
N GLN A 94 -0.64 -10.81 0.71
CA GLN A 94 -1.63 -10.13 1.55
C GLN A 94 -1.46 -8.60 1.45
N PRO A 95 -2.47 -7.85 0.97
CA PRO A 95 -2.33 -6.41 0.72
C PRO A 95 -2.62 -5.55 1.94
N ALA A 96 -3.58 -5.95 2.77
CA ALA A 96 -4.01 -5.24 3.97
C ALA A 96 -4.36 -6.25 5.07
N ILE A 97 -4.44 -5.81 6.32
CA ILE A 97 -4.73 -6.70 7.46
C ILE A 97 -6.10 -7.39 7.31
N TRP A 98 -7.10 -6.67 6.85
CA TRP A 98 -8.48 -7.15 6.71
C TRP A 98 -8.73 -7.96 5.43
N MET A 99 -7.73 -8.04 4.52
CA MET A 99 -7.75 -8.89 3.34
C MET A 99 -7.03 -10.20 3.59
N GLY A 100 -7.43 -11.24 2.89
CA GLY A 100 -6.75 -12.53 2.90
C GLY A 100 -5.50 -12.56 2.01
N ASP A 101 -4.66 -13.55 2.25
CA ASP A 101 -3.50 -13.86 1.41
C ASP A 101 -3.86 -14.91 0.35
N TYR A 102 -3.05 -15.02 -0.68
CA TYR A 102 -3.24 -16.00 -1.76
C TYR A 102 -1.91 -16.48 -2.32
N GLY A 103 -1.85 -17.75 -2.70
CA GLY A 103 -0.70 -18.34 -3.38
C GLY A 103 0.64 -18.20 -2.65
N PHE A 104 0.64 -18.14 -1.33
CA PHE A 104 1.80 -17.91 -0.46
C PHE A 104 2.64 -19.19 -0.24
N MET A 105 3.85 -19.03 0.29
CA MET A 105 4.65 -20.12 0.85
C MET A 105 5.33 -19.71 2.15
N THR A 106 5.67 -20.71 2.99
CA THR A 106 6.45 -20.48 4.22
C THR A 106 7.69 -21.37 4.24
N LEU A 107 8.80 -20.81 4.72
CA LEU A 107 10.00 -21.58 5.06
C LEU A 107 10.48 -21.24 6.47
N MET A 108 11.18 -22.20 7.12
CA MET A 108 11.79 -21.98 8.44
C MET A 108 13.10 -22.76 8.55
N PRO A 109 14.25 -22.08 8.62
CA PRO A 109 15.50 -22.73 9.01
C PRO A 109 15.41 -23.29 10.42
N GLN A 110 15.80 -24.56 10.58
CA GLN A 110 15.78 -25.28 11.85
C GLN A 110 17.11 -25.99 12.06
N SER A 111 17.36 -26.40 13.29
CA SER A 111 18.47 -27.30 13.63
C SER A 111 18.03 -28.46 14.52
N GLY A 112 18.76 -29.56 14.45
CA GLY A 112 18.50 -30.77 15.25
C GLY A 112 17.35 -31.63 14.71
N GLU A 113 16.14 -31.47 15.23
CA GLU A 113 14.97 -32.29 14.85
C GLU A 113 13.99 -31.45 14.02
N LEU A 114 13.42 -32.05 12.98
CA LEU A 114 12.37 -31.43 12.15
C LEU A 114 11.09 -31.20 12.97
N LYS A 115 10.59 -30.00 12.98
CA LYS A 115 9.33 -29.60 13.60
C LYS A 115 8.38 -29.00 12.55
N ILE A 116 7.25 -29.67 12.33
CA ILE A 116 6.30 -29.31 11.27
C ILE A 116 5.27 -28.32 11.78
N LYS A 117 4.65 -28.59 12.95
CA LYS A 117 3.58 -27.74 13.47
C LYS A 117 4.14 -26.39 13.91
N ALA A 118 3.45 -25.30 13.59
CA ALA A 118 3.85 -23.94 13.94
C ALA A 118 4.14 -23.79 15.45
N LYS A 119 3.30 -24.40 16.30
CA LYS A 119 3.48 -24.41 17.76
C LYS A 119 4.79 -25.08 18.21
N ASP A 120 5.24 -26.12 17.49
CA ASP A 120 6.44 -26.87 17.86
C ASP A 120 7.71 -26.26 17.28
N ARG A 121 7.61 -25.58 16.10
CA ARG A 121 8.74 -24.91 15.42
C ARG A 121 8.97 -23.47 15.86
N GLN A 122 8.05 -22.89 16.62
CA GLN A 122 8.21 -21.51 17.10
C GLN A 122 9.48 -21.36 17.94
N VAL A 123 10.19 -20.26 17.74
CA VAL A 123 11.38 -19.87 18.49
C VAL A 123 11.17 -18.52 19.12
N ARG A 124 11.81 -18.26 20.26
CA ARG A 124 11.73 -16.95 20.90
C ARG A 124 12.38 -15.90 20.01
N LEU A 125 11.66 -14.83 19.77
CA LEU A 125 12.12 -13.66 19.02
C LEU A 125 12.75 -12.65 19.98
N ASP A 126 14.00 -12.30 19.72
CA ASP A 126 14.72 -11.22 20.39
C ASP A 126 14.77 -10.01 19.49
N ARG A 127 14.01 -8.97 19.83
CA ARG A 127 13.93 -7.74 19.05
C ARG A 127 15.26 -7.01 18.92
N GLY A 128 16.16 -7.16 19.89
CA GLY A 128 17.52 -6.63 19.85
C GLY A 128 18.42 -7.29 18.78
N LYS A 129 17.99 -8.43 18.24
CA LYS A 129 18.68 -9.17 17.18
C LYS A 129 17.95 -9.10 15.83
N GLU A 130 16.92 -8.27 15.73
CA GLU A 130 16.14 -8.04 14.53
C GLU A 130 16.60 -6.76 13.83
N VAL A 131 16.83 -6.83 12.53
CA VAL A 131 17.11 -5.68 11.66
C VAL A 131 16.14 -5.74 10.50
N ALA A 132 15.34 -4.70 10.31
CA ALA A 132 14.41 -4.59 9.21
C ALA A 132 14.64 -3.28 8.44
N LYS A 133 14.87 -3.39 7.14
CA LYS A 133 15.01 -2.31 6.17
C LYS A 133 14.22 -2.66 4.91
N PRO A 134 13.79 -1.71 4.08
CA PRO A 134 13.06 -2.01 2.85
C PRO A 134 13.72 -3.04 1.93
N TYR A 135 15.03 -3.12 1.99
CA TYR A 135 15.89 -3.94 1.12
C TYR A 135 16.55 -5.13 1.83
N TYR A 136 16.36 -5.28 3.16
CA TYR A 136 17.09 -6.27 3.96
C TYR A 136 16.39 -6.56 5.27
N TYR A 137 16.31 -7.83 5.61
CA TYR A 137 15.87 -8.29 6.92
C TYR A 137 16.86 -9.28 7.51
N LYS A 138 17.09 -9.22 8.81
CA LYS A 138 17.94 -10.14 9.55
C LYS A 138 17.35 -10.41 10.90
N VAL A 139 17.43 -11.66 11.34
CA VAL A 139 17.13 -12.05 12.72
C VAL A 139 17.98 -13.25 13.15
N SER A 140 18.42 -13.25 14.41
CA SER A 140 19.09 -14.39 15.04
C SER A 140 18.23 -14.96 16.15
N TYR A 141 18.12 -16.27 16.22
CA TYR A 141 17.29 -17.00 17.19
C TYR A 141 17.96 -18.28 17.66
N ALA A 142 17.61 -18.71 18.89
CA ALA A 142 18.18 -19.92 19.47
C ALA A 142 17.85 -21.17 18.64
N SER A 143 18.81 -22.03 18.48
CA SER A 143 18.70 -23.31 17.79
C SER A 143 18.85 -24.48 18.75
N GLY A 144 18.22 -25.63 18.44
CA GLY A 144 18.46 -26.95 19.02
C GLY A 144 18.22 -27.12 20.52
N LYS A 145 18.81 -28.19 21.05
CA LYS A 145 18.65 -28.59 22.47
C LYS A 145 19.58 -27.85 23.44
N HIS A 146 20.60 -27.17 22.94
CA HIS A 146 21.64 -26.55 23.77
C HIS A 146 21.53 -25.02 23.62
N GLY A 147 20.87 -24.38 24.56
CA GLY A 147 20.65 -22.93 24.59
C GLY A 147 21.94 -22.12 24.63
N GLY A 148 22.56 -21.91 23.49
CA GLY A 148 23.83 -21.21 23.29
C GLY A 148 24.21 -21.09 21.82
N SER A 149 23.63 -21.91 20.97
CA SER A 149 23.83 -21.85 19.52
C SER A 149 22.69 -21.10 18.85
N GLU A 150 22.97 -20.35 17.79
CA GLU A 150 21.98 -19.55 17.09
C GLU A 150 21.97 -19.85 15.59
N ILE A 151 20.78 -19.79 15.00
CA ILE A 151 20.60 -19.65 13.57
C ILE A 151 20.43 -18.17 13.28
N THR A 152 21.15 -17.67 12.27
CA THR A 152 20.93 -16.32 11.72
C THR A 152 20.34 -16.44 10.33
N THR A 153 19.19 -15.82 10.12
CA THR A 153 18.55 -15.75 8.81
C THR A 153 18.57 -14.30 8.32
N GLU A 154 19.13 -14.11 7.12
CA GLU A 154 19.16 -12.86 6.39
C GLU A 154 18.37 -13.03 5.10
N MET A 155 17.59 -12.02 4.71
CA MET A 155 16.86 -12.04 3.44
C MET A 155 16.87 -10.70 2.73
N THR A 156 16.87 -10.76 1.42
CA THR A 156 16.61 -9.65 0.50
C THR A 156 15.71 -10.15 -0.61
N ALA A 157 14.91 -9.27 -1.23
CA ALA A 157 14.02 -9.67 -2.30
C ALA A 157 13.91 -8.58 -3.39
N THR A 158 13.69 -9.04 -4.60
CA THR A 158 13.31 -8.23 -5.77
C THR A 158 11.80 -8.32 -5.98
N SER A 159 11.29 -8.02 -7.17
CA SER A 159 9.85 -8.09 -7.43
C SER A 159 9.30 -9.52 -7.42
N ARG A 160 10.02 -10.47 -8.05
CA ARG A 160 9.56 -11.86 -8.28
C ARG A 160 10.54 -12.90 -7.78
N ALA A 161 11.57 -12.47 -7.03
CA ALA A 161 12.56 -13.38 -6.51
C ALA A 161 13.09 -12.93 -5.13
N SER A 162 13.58 -13.89 -4.35
CA SER A 162 14.19 -13.62 -3.05
C SER A 162 15.49 -14.39 -2.87
N PHE A 163 16.32 -13.89 -1.98
CA PHE A 163 17.59 -14.50 -1.63
C PHE A 163 17.71 -14.58 -0.11
N PHE A 164 17.80 -15.79 0.42
CA PHE A 164 18.06 -16.06 1.81
C PHE A 164 19.50 -16.50 2.01
N HIS A 165 20.17 -15.94 2.99
CA HIS A 165 21.44 -16.41 3.53
C HIS A 165 21.24 -16.88 4.96
N VAL A 166 21.44 -18.16 5.22
CA VAL A 166 21.20 -18.77 6.52
C VAL A 166 22.50 -19.28 7.10
N THR A 167 22.85 -18.83 8.30
CA THR A 167 24.00 -19.32 9.07
C THR A 167 23.51 -20.32 10.13
N TYR A 168 24.13 -21.49 10.19
CA TYR A 168 23.81 -22.57 11.09
C TYR A 168 24.94 -22.85 12.08
N PRO A 169 24.65 -23.35 13.31
CA PRO A 169 25.66 -23.89 14.21
C PRO A 169 26.35 -25.13 13.61
N LYS A 170 27.67 -25.20 13.71
CA LYS A 170 28.48 -26.24 13.09
C LYS A 170 28.19 -27.66 13.61
N ASP A 171 27.86 -27.74 14.89
CA ASP A 171 27.73 -29.04 15.58
C ASP A 171 26.27 -29.55 15.64
N GLU A 172 25.37 -28.92 14.93
CA GLU A 172 23.97 -29.29 14.83
C GLU A 172 23.58 -29.65 13.40
N LYS A 173 22.54 -30.47 13.25
CA LYS A 173 21.94 -30.73 11.93
C LYS A 173 21.32 -29.44 11.37
N ALA A 174 21.66 -29.07 10.18
CA ALA A 174 21.08 -27.94 9.46
C ALA A 174 19.91 -28.41 8.59
N LEU A 175 18.70 -27.86 8.82
CA LEU A 175 17.45 -28.24 8.19
C LEU A 175 16.75 -27.01 7.64
N LEU A 176 15.99 -27.18 6.57
CA LEU A 176 15.01 -26.18 6.12
C LEU A 176 13.63 -26.84 6.01
N TYR A 177 12.68 -26.33 6.79
CA TYR A 177 11.26 -26.64 6.69
C TYR A 177 10.63 -25.83 5.55
N LEU A 178 9.72 -26.45 4.79
CA LEU A 178 9.00 -25.86 3.66
C LEU A 178 7.52 -26.21 3.79
N GLU A 179 6.66 -25.18 3.61
CA GLU A 179 5.20 -25.31 3.62
C GLU A 179 4.66 -24.87 2.26
N ALA A 180 3.90 -25.76 1.64
CA ALA A 180 3.27 -25.55 0.32
C ALA A 180 1.77 -25.34 0.41
N GLY A 181 1.13 -25.68 1.50
CA GLY A 181 -0.29 -25.49 1.76
C GLY A 181 -0.63 -25.77 3.21
N ARG A 182 -1.68 -25.12 3.71
CA ARG A 182 -2.16 -25.21 5.10
C ARG A 182 -3.56 -25.78 5.19
N GLU A 183 -4.39 -25.55 4.19
CA GLU A 183 -5.84 -25.78 4.21
C GLU A 183 -6.32 -26.66 3.04
N ASN A 184 -7.63 -26.76 2.89
CA ASN A 184 -8.28 -27.70 1.98
C ASN A 184 -8.05 -27.44 0.49
N GLU A 185 -7.74 -26.21 0.07
CA GLU A 185 -7.51 -25.87 -1.35
C GLU A 185 -6.24 -26.51 -1.90
N GLY A 186 -5.29 -26.74 -1.01
CA GLY A 186 -4.15 -27.61 -1.26
C GLY A 186 -2.93 -26.96 -1.87
N GLY A 187 -1.83 -27.65 -1.64
CA GLY A 187 -0.52 -27.33 -2.19
C GLY A 187 0.17 -28.54 -2.78
N PHE A 188 1.32 -28.31 -3.34
CA PHE A 188 2.18 -29.32 -3.94
C PHE A 188 3.64 -28.99 -3.67
N ILE A 189 4.43 -30.04 -3.43
CA ILE A 189 5.88 -29.94 -3.34
C ILE A 189 6.54 -31.06 -4.11
N ARG A 190 7.64 -30.75 -4.81
CA ARG A 190 8.52 -31.72 -5.45
C ARG A 190 9.98 -31.35 -5.20
N ILE A 191 10.75 -32.32 -4.70
CA ILE A 191 12.17 -32.20 -4.38
C ILE A 191 12.98 -32.88 -5.49
N TYR A 192 14.01 -32.20 -5.99
CA TYR A 192 14.96 -32.69 -6.98
C TYR A 192 16.36 -32.72 -6.34
N PRO A 193 16.72 -33.80 -5.61
CA PRO A 193 17.96 -33.85 -4.83
C PRO A 193 19.21 -33.62 -5.68
N ASP A 194 19.30 -34.27 -6.84
CA ASP A 194 20.44 -34.16 -7.76
C ASP A 194 20.64 -32.75 -8.33
N LYS A 195 19.56 -31.93 -8.34
CA LYS A 195 19.60 -30.56 -8.83
C LYS A 195 19.76 -29.52 -7.72
N ARG A 196 19.62 -29.94 -6.44
CA ARG A 196 19.52 -29.02 -5.28
C ARG A 196 18.38 -28.03 -5.50
N GLU A 197 17.19 -28.54 -5.84
CA GLU A 197 16.08 -27.72 -6.26
C GLU A 197 14.77 -28.27 -5.65
N VAL A 198 13.85 -27.36 -5.29
CA VAL A 198 12.52 -27.71 -4.79
C VAL A 198 11.50 -26.84 -5.53
N HIS A 199 10.43 -27.46 -6.01
CA HIS A 199 9.28 -26.79 -6.62
C HIS A 199 8.08 -26.89 -5.70
N ILE A 200 7.40 -25.75 -5.51
CA ILE A 200 6.20 -25.63 -4.67
C ILE A 200 5.13 -24.88 -5.46
N TYR A 201 3.87 -25.32 -5.37
CA TYR A 201 2.75 -24.44 -5.63
C TYR A 201 1.73 -24.47 -4.48
N ASN A 202 1.02 -23.35 -4.33
CA ASN A 202 -0.09 -23.17 -3.38
C ASN A 202 -1.31 -22.63 -4.12
N LYS A 203 -2.48 -23.24 -3.90
CA LYS A 203 -3.77 -22.85 -4.49
C LYS A 203 -4.62 -21.98 -3.57
N GLU A 204 -4.20 -21.82 -2.31
CA GLU A 204 -5.00 -21.16 -1.28
C GLU A 204 -5.27 -19.69 -1.60
N ARG A 205 -6.51 -19.30 -1.35
CA ARG A 205 -7.04 -17.94 -1.41
C ARG A 205 -7.96 -17.75 -0.23
N HIS A 206 -7.53 -16.98 0.77
CA HIS A 206 -8.33 -16.80 1.99
C HIS A 206 -9.68 -16.11 1.73
N ASP A 207 -9.76 -15.24 0.71
CA ASP A 207 -10.99 -14.54 0.29
C ASP A 207 -11.78 -15.27 -0.82
N ALA A 208 -11.51 -16.54 -1.07
CA ALA A 208 -12.15 -17.30 -2.16
C ALA A 208 -13.68 -17.32 -2.10
N HIS A 209 -14.25 -17.18 -0.90
CA HIS A 209 -15.69 -17.15 -0.66
C HIS A 209 -16.37 -15.82 -1.06
N LEU A 210 -15.60 -14.75 -1.34
CA LEU A 210 -16.11 -13.41 -1.66
C LEU A 210 -16.18 -13.12 -3.16
N GLY A 211 -15.78 -14.07 -4.01
CA GLY A 211 -15.73 -13.88 -5.44
C GLY A 211 -15.84 -15.20 -6.22
N PRO A 212 -15.59 -15.17 -7.53
CA PRO A 212 -15.69 -16.36 -8.37
C PRO A 212 -14.62 -17.41 -8.06
N ALA A 213 -14.91 -18.66 -8.35
CA ALA A 213 -13.95 -19.75 -8.30
C ALA A 213 -12.83 -19.56 -9.33
N LEU A 214 -11.61 -19.90 -8.95
CA LEU A 214 -10.42 -19.87 -9.82
C LEU A 214 -9.72 -21.24 -9.81
N PRO A 215 -10.21 -22.22 -10.58
CA PRO A 215 -9.67 -23.58 -10.54
C PRO A 215 -8.23 -23.68 -11.04
N GLY A 216 -7.81 -22.80 -11.94
CA GLY A 216 -6.46 -22.75 -12.50
C GLY A 216 -5.43 -22.02 -11.62
N PHE A 217 -5.88 -21.22 -10.66
CA PHE A 217 -5.01 -20.38 -9.84
C PHE A 217 -3.99 -21.16 -9.01
N LYS A 218 -2.72 -20.73 -9.06
CA LYS A 218 -1.63 -21.23 -8.24
C LYS A 218 -0.56 -20.15 -8.06
N GLY A 219 -0.01 -20.04 -6.85
CA GLY A 219 1.27 -19.38 -6.63
C GLY A 219 2.41 -20.40 -6.73
N TYR A 220 3.28 -20.28 -7.72
CA TYR A 220 4.38 -21.18 -7.98
C TYR A 220 5.69 -20.64 -7.43
N TYR A 221 6.53 -21.54 -6.89
CA TYR A 221 7.84 -21.21 -6.36
C TYR A 221 8.88 -22.24 -6.81
N VAL A 222 10.05 -21.76 -7.26
CA VAL A 222 11.23 -22.54 -7.57
C VAL A 222 12.37 -22.13 -6.65
N LEU A 223 12.82 -23.04 -5.79
CA LEU A 223 13.89 -22.83 -4.83
C LEU A 223 15.17 -23.51 -5.30
N LYS A 224 16.31 -22.80 -5.30
CA LYS A 224 17.64 -23.30 -5.64
C LYS A 224 18.58 -23.11 -4.48
N PHE A 225 19.29 -24.18 -4.12
CA PHE A 225 20.14 -24.25 -2.93
C PHE A 225 21.62 -24.28 -3.29
N SER A 226 22.46 -23.67 -2.44
CA SER A 226 23.91 -23.69 -2.60
C SER A 226 24.56 -25.01 -2.14
N GLN A 227 23.88 -25.79 -1.32
CA GLN A 227 24.38 -27.04 -0.71
C GLN A 227 23.62 -28.26 -1.23
N ASP A 228 24.29 -29.42 -1.24
CA ASP A 228 23.67 -30.71 -1.50
C ASP A 228 22.72 -31.10 -0.36
N PHE A 229 21.76 -32.02 -0.62
CA PHE A 229 20.87 -32.56 0.38
C PHE A 229 21.40 -33.90 0.91
N ALA A 230 21.77 -33.96 2.20
CA ALA A 230 22.13 -35.20 2.87
C ALA A 230 20.90 -36.08 3.16
N ASP A 231 19.78 -35.42 3.51
CA ASP A 231 18.47 -36.05 3.67
C ASP A 231 17.37 -35.10 3.19
N TYR A 232 16.20 -35.65 2.91
CA TYR A 232 15.02 -34.93 2.49
C TYR A 232 13.76 -35.76 2.69
N GLY A 233 12.62 -35.12 2.62
CA GLY A 233 11.33 -35.80 2.63
C GLY A 233 10.19 -34.82 2.50
N THR A 234 9.00 -35.40 2.42
CA THR A 234 7.74 -34.63 2.40
C THR A 234 6.94 -34.91 3.66
N TRP A 235 5.98 -34.07 3.92
CA TRP A 235 5.00 -34.28 4.98
C TRP A 235 3.60 -33.90 4.47
N ARG A 236 2.58 -34.59 4.98
CA ARG A 236 1.17 -34.34 4.71
C ARG A 236 0.36 -34.60 5.97
N ASP A 237 -0.55 -33.69 6.32
CA ASP A 237 -1.43 -33.79 7.49
C ASP A 237 -0.66 -34.11 8.80
N GLY A 238 0.55 -33.58 8.93
CA GLY A 238 1.44 -33.78 10.08
C GLY A 238 2.24 -35.08 10.04
N ALA A 239 2.07 -35.95 9.05
CA ALA A 239 2.84 -37.19 8.89
C ALA A 239 4.03 -36.99 7.94
N VAL A 240 5.24 -37.34 8.40
CA VAL A 240 6.49 -37.26 7.62
C VAL A 240 6.73 -38.52 6.80
N SER A 241 7.13 -38.39 5.56
CA SER A 241 7.59 -39.45 4.67
C SER A 241 9.03 -39.18 4.25
N GLY A 242 9.97 -39.83 4.92
CA GLY A 242 11.41 -39.70 4.64
C GLY A 242 11.74 -40.25 3.25
N LYS A 243 12.70 -39.58 2.55
CA LYS A 243 13.11 -39.88 1.17
C LYS A 243 12.01 -39.75 0.12
N SER A 244 10.81 -39.30 0.50
CA SER A 244 9.78 -38.94 -0.47
C SER A 244 10.18 -37.66 -1.20
N VAL A 245 10.01 -37.67 -2.53
CA VAL A 245 10.36 -36.54 -3.41
C VAL A 245 9.14 -35.69 -3.81
N GLN A 246 7.93 -36.15 -3.49
CA GLN A 246 6.72 -35.42 -3.91
C GLN A 246 5.56 -35.67 -2.93
N ALA A 247 4.78 -34.62 -2.68
CA ALA A 247 3.50 -34.69 -2.01
C ALA A 247 2.55 -33.61 -2.55
N GLU A 248 1.24 -33.91 -2.48
CA GLU A 248 0.15 -32.99 -2.81
C GLU A 248 -0.99 -33.22 -1.82
N GLY A 249 -1.70 -32.13 -1.44
CA GLY A 249 -2.83 -32.23 -0.49
C GLY A 249 -3.14 -30.89 0.18
N GLY A 250 -4.02 -30.92 1.16
CA GLY A 250 -4.36 -29.75 1.97
C GLY A 250 -3.17 -29.23 2.76
N SER A 251 -2.95 -29.78 3.95
CA SER A 251 -1.77 -29.44 4.76
C SER A 251 -0.56 -30.23 4.25
N VAL A 252 0.34 -29.60 3.51
CA VAL A 252 1.43 -30.28 2.80
C VAL A 252 2.70 -29.43 2.70
N GLY A 253 3.83 -30.11 2.70
CA GLY A 253 5.14 -29.51 2.49
C GLY A 253 6.28 -30.52 2.50
N GLY A 254 7.48 -30.06 2.77
CA GLY A 254 8.66 -30.90 2.80
C GLY A 254 9.77 -30.35 3.68
N TYR A 255 10.89 -31.04 3.66
CA TYR A 255 12.12 -30.60 4.31
C TYR A 255 13.34 -31.06 3.53
N VAL A 256 14.42 -30.32 3.71
CA VAL A 256 15.75 -30.72 3.27
C VAL A 256 16.72 -30.63 4.45
N GLU A 257 17.60 -31.62 4.60
CA GLU A 257 18.71 -31.64 5.56
C GLU A 257 20.00 -31.47 4.78
N PHE A 258 20.89 -30.63 5.28
CA PHE A 258 22.18 -30.37 4.63
C PHE A 258 23.28 -31.27 5.24
N PRO A 259 24.43 -31.44 4.55
CA PRO A 259 25.53 -32.24 5.05
C PRO A 259 26.02 -31.84 6.46
N ALA A 260 26.44 -32.81 7.24
CA ALA A 260 26.97 -32.56 8.58
C ALA A 260 28.12 -31.53 8.53
N GLY A 261 28.08 -30.61 9.51
CA GLY A 261 29.06 -29.50 9.56
C GLY A 261 28.77 -28.33 8.62
N THR A 262 27.62 -28.32 7.96
CA THR A 262 27.18 -27.15 7.18
C THR A 262 26.96 -25.95 8.11
N THR A 263 27.67 -24.85 7.83
CA THR A 263 27.60 -23.62 8.62
C THR A 263 26.84 -22.50 7.91
N TRP A 264 26.55 -22.63 6.63
CA TRP A 264 25.72 -21.68 5.89
C TRP A 264 25.07 -22.32 4.67
N VAL A 265 23.94 -21.76 4.29
CA VAL A 265 23.18 -22.15 3.09
C VAL A 265 22.59 -20.89 2.44
N ASP A 266 22.79 -20.76 1.15
CA ASP A 266 22.08 -19.79 0.31
C ASP A 266 20.88 -20.46 -0.34
N VAL A 267 19.71 -19.78 -0.27
CA VAL A 267 18.48 -20.21 -0.93
C VAL A 267 18.00 -19.07 -1.82
N ARG A 268 17.89 -19.33 -3.11
CA ARG A 268 17.32 -18.38 -4.08
C ARG A 268 15.97 -18.89 -4.54
N ILE A 269 14.95 -18.03 -4.51
CA ILE A 269 13.57 -18.41 -4.75
C ILE A 269 13.00 -17.52 -5.84
N GLY A 270 12.42 -18.11 -6.88
CA GLY A 270 11.60 -17.39 -7.87
C GLY A 270 10.14 -17.70 -7.66
N SER A 271 9.28 -16.70 -7.78
CA SER A 271 7.81 -16.84 -7.71
C SER A 271 7.16 -16.54 -9.05
N SER A 272 5.97 -17.10 -9.30
CA SER A 272 5.15 -16.89 -10.48
C SER A 272 3.69 -17.24 -10.22
N PHE A 273 2.77 -16.64 -10.96
CA PHE A 273 1.38 -17.08 -11.04
C PHE A 273 1.08 -17.86 -12.34
N ILE A 274 2.07 -18.01 -13.21
CA ILE A 274 1.91 -18.69 -14.52
C ILE A 274 2.26 -20.17 -14.40
N ASP A 275 3.52 -20.50 -14.10
CA ASP A 275 4.01 -21.86 -13.95
C ASP A 275 5.42 -21.93 -13.34
N PHE A 276 5.96 -23.15 -13.14
CA PHE A 276 7.33 -23.34 -12.62
C PHE A 276 8.43 -22.87 -13.58
N GLU A 277 8.20 -22.94 -14.88
CA GLU A 277 9.16 -22.46 -15.88
C GLU A 277 9.30 -20.94 -15.78
N GLN A 278 8.17 -20.24 -15.68
CA GLN A 278 8.17 -18.78 -15.49
C GLN A 278 8.80 -18.39 -14.16
N ALA A 279 8.53 -19.11 -13.06
CA ALA A 279 9.20 -18.85 -11.77
C ALA A 279 10.73 -19.00 -11.87
N ALA A 280 11.21 -20.00 -12.61
CA ALA A 280 12.64 -20.17 -12.89
C ALA A 280 13.21 -19.06 -13.79
N VAL A 281 12.44 -18.57 -14.76
CA VAL A 281 12.80 -17.41 -15.60
C VAL A 281 12.90 -16.15 -14.74
N ASN A 282 11.91 -15.88 -13.91
CA ASN A 282 11.88 -14.73 -12.98
C ASN A 282 13.12 -14.73 -12.08
N LEU A 283 13.40 -15.88 -11.46
CA LEU A 283 14.60 -16.06 -10.63
C LEU A 283 15.89 -15.76 -11.43
N SER A 284 16.01 -16.33 -12.62
CA SER A 284 17.25 -16.19 -13.40
C SER A 284 17.50 -14.76 -13.90
N LYS A 285 16.44 -14.01 -14.17
CA LYS A 285 16.50 -12.61 -14.59
C LYS A 285 16.81 -11.66 -13.43
N GLU A 286 16.15 -11.86 -12.29
CA GLU A 286 16.24 -10.92 -11.17
C GLU A 286 17.43 -11.21 -10.24
N ILE A 287 17.72 -12.50 -9.98
CA ILE A 287 18.84 -12.98 -9.16
C ILE A 287 19.63 -14.05 -9.93
N PRO A 288 20.45 -13.67 -10.93
CA PRO A 288 21.29 -14.60 -11.69
C PRO A 288 22.14 -15.48 -10.78
N ALA A 289 22.49 -16.67 -11.24
CA ALA A 289 23.23 -17.68 -10.46
C ALA A 289 24.58 -17.16 -9.88
N ARG A 290 25.21 -16.20 -10.55
CA ARG A 290 26.48 -15.57 -10.13
C ARG A 290 26.30 -14.44 -9.10
N SER A 291 25.08 -14.02 -8.80
CA SER A 291 24.82 -12.93 -7.86
C SER A 291 25.14 -13.39 -6.43
N SER A 292 25.87 -12.57 -5.68
CA SER A 292 26.04 -12.74 -4.24
C SER A 292 24.88 -12.09 -3.49
N PHE A 293 24.61 -12.53 -2.27
CA PHE A 293 23.61 -11.93 -1.38
C PHE A 293 23.83 -10.41 -1.25
N ALA A 294 25.06 -9.99 -0.96
CA ALA A 294 25.41 -8.58 -0.81
C ALA A 294 25.17 -7.76 -2.09
N SER A 295 25.37 -8.36 -3.28
CA SER A 295 25.15 -7.65 -4.56
C SER A 295 23.66 -7.41 -4.81
N VAL A 296 22.81 -8.38 -4.47
CA VAL A 296 21.33 -8.24 -4.58
C VAL A 296 20.82 -7.22 -3.58
N THR A 297 21.25 -7.32 -2.32
CA THR A 297 20.88 -6.34 -1.26
C THR A 297 21.25 -4.90 -1.68
N LYS A 298 22.46 -4.71 -2.23
CA LYS A 298 22.90 -3.39 -2.72
C LYS A 298 22.03 -2.90 -3.89
N LYS A 299 21.65 -3.78 -4.80
CA LYS A 299 20.77 -3.45 -5.93
C LYS A 299 19.40 -2.97 -5.42
N VAL A 300 18.75 -3.73 -4.54
CA VAL A 300 17.43 -3.38 -3.97
C VAL A 300 17.51 -2.08 -3.17
N LYS A 301 18.57 -1.89 -2.36
CA LYS A 301 18.82 -0.63 -1.65
C LYS A 301 18.88 0.57 -2.60
N LYS A 302 19.55 0.41 -3.73
CA LYS A 302 19.68 1.46 -4.73
C LYS A 302 18.34 1.80 -5.39
N GLU A 303 17.53 0.80 -5.73
CA GLU A 303 16.19 1.00 -6.31
C GLU A 303 15.27 1.79 -5.38
N TRP A 304 15.30 1.51 -4.08
CA TRP A 304 14.57 2.30 -3.07
C TRP A 304 15.11 3.72 -2.93
N GLU A 305 16.43 3.88 -2.87
CA GLU A 305 17.05 5.20 -2.75
C GLU A 305 16.73 6.09 -3.96
N GLU A 306 16.72 5.55 -5.18
CA GLU A 306 16.33 6.28 -6.40
C GLU A 306 14.90 6.82 -6.34
N LYS A 307 14.00 6.14 -5.62
CA LYS A 307 12.62 6.62 -5.43
C LYS A 307 12.52 7.61 -4.28
N LEU A 308 13.08 7.29 -3.13
CA LEU A 308 12.94 8.09 -1.92
C LEU A 308 13.72 9.42 -1.99
N SER A 309 14.82 9.47 -2.74
CA SER A 309 15.60 10.70 -2.97
C SER A 309 14.90 11.72 -3.87
N LYS A 310 13.75 11.41 -4.44
CA LYS A 310 12.93 12.40 -5.17
C LYS A 310 12.42 13.54 -4.28
N ILE A 311 12.37 13.33 -2.96
CA ILE A 311 11.96 14.38 -2.02
C ILE A 311 13.08 14.57 -1.00
N ASP A 312 13.50 15.84 -0.81
CA ASP A 312 14.45 16.22 0.22
C ASP A 312 13.81 17.27 1.16
N LEU A 313 13.99 17.07 2.45
CA LEU A 313 13.38 17.89 3.51
C LEU A 313 14.45 18.70 4.23
N GLU A 314 14.27 20.03 4.30
CA GLU A 314 15.14 20.95 5.03
C GLU A 314 14.48 21.39 6.33
N GLY A 315 15.25 21.41 7.42
CA GLY A 315 14.79 21.86 8.73
C GLY A 315 13.89 20.86 9.48
N ALA A 316 13.67 19.66 8.93
CA ALA A 316 12.95 18.57 9.58
C ALA A 316 13.81 17.90 10.67
N ILE A 317 13.20 17.58 11.81
CA ILE A 317 13.82 16.75 12.86
C ILE A 317 13.89 15.28 12.43
N GLU A 318 14.74 14.48 13.09
CA GLU A 318 14.97 13.09 12.71
C GLU A 318 13.69 12.23 12.80
N GLU A 319 12.87 12.44 13.79
CA GLU A 319 11.60 11.72 13.96
C GLU A 319 10.63 11.98 12.79
N ASP A 320 10.43 13.24 12.44
CA ASP A 320 9.57 13.64 11.31
C ASP A 320 10.08 13.07 9.98
N ARG A 321 11.40 13.09 9.77
CA ARG A 321 12.02 12.48 8.59
C ARG A 321 11.74 10.98 8.54
N THR A 322 11.86 10.29 9.68
CA THR A 322 11.57 8.85 9.76
C THR A 322 10.13 8.55 9.42
N ILE A 323 9.17 9.30 9.96
CA ILE A 323 7.74 9.13 9.63
C ILE A 323 7.51 9.42 8.14
N PHE A 324 8.06 10.52 7.61
CA PHE A 324 7.87 10.94 6.22
C PHE A 324 8.41 9.90 5.22
N TYR A 325 9.66 9.46 5.38
CA TYR A 325 10.24 8.48 4.47
C TYR A 325 9.64 7.07 4.64
N THR A 326 9.11 6.76 5.83
CA THR A 326 8.34 5.52 6.02
C THR A 326 7.00 5.60 5.29
N ALA A 327 6.28 6.71 5.40
CA ALA A 327 5.06 6.94 4.64
C ALA A 327 5.33 6.87 3.12
N PHE A 328 6.40 7.53 2.65
CA PHE A 328 6.77 7.49 1.23
C PHE A 328 7.14 6.06 0.76
N PHE A 329 7.83 5.29 1.59
CA PHE A 329 8.08 3.88 1.32
C PHE A 329 6.76 3.08 1.18
N ARG A 330 5.76 3.33 2.06
CA ARG A 330 4.47 2.63 2.04
C ARG A 330 3.68 2.90 0.75
N THR A 331 3.68 4.13 0.26
CA THR A 331 2.97 4.50 -0.98
C THR A 331 3.59 3.89 -2.26
N LEU A 332 4.74 3.27 -2.18
CA LEU A 332 5.39 2.63 -3.33
C LEU A 332 5.29 1.09 -3.27
N GLN A 333 4.36 0.55 -2.49
CA GLN A 333 4.15 -0.90 -2.37
C GLN A 333 2.95 -1.40 -3.18
N TYR A 334 1.98 -0.54 -3.47
CA TYR A 334 0.71 -0.88 -4.13
C TYR A 334 0.34 0.16 -5.21
N PRO A 335 -0.47 -0.24 -6.23
CA PRO A 335 -0.79 -1.62 -6.61
C PRO A 335 0.45 -2.43 -6.95
N ARG A 336 0.41 -3.74 -6.73
CA ARG A 336 1.56 -4.63 -7.02
C ARG A 336 1.65 -4.97 -8.50
N GLU A 337 2.87 -5.06 -9.04
CA GLU A 337 3.10 -5.72 -10.32
C GLU A 337 2.51 -7.14 -10.29
N PHE A 338 1.82 -7.52 -11.36
CA PHE A 338 1.25 -8.84 -11.52
C PHE A 338 1.69 -9.50 -12.83
N SER A 339 2.39 -8.75 -13.68
CA SER A 339 3.00 -9.24 -14.92
C SER A 339 4.40 -9.81 -14.71
N GLU A 340 4.78 -10.74 -15.57
CA GLU A 340 6.00 -11.54 -15.51
C GLU A 340 6.73 -11.47 -16.86
N TYR A 341 7.44 -10.35 -17.10
CA TYR A 341 8.20 -10.10 -18.33
C TYR A 341 7.37 -10.16 -19.60
N GLY A 342 6.26 -9.41 -19.61
CA GLY A 342 5.38 -9.28 -20.78
C GLY A 342 4.29 -10.34 -20.87
N ARG A 343 4.13 -11.15 -19.83
CA ARG A 343 3.04 -12.12 -19.65
C ARG A 343 2.42 -11.96 -18.28
N TYR A 344 1.17 -12.35 -18.12
CA TYR A 344 0.53 -12.44 -16.80
C TYR A 344 -0.56 -13.52 -16.80
N TYR A 345 -0.80 -14.11 -15.63
CA TYR A 345 -1.99 -14.89 -15.37
C TYR A 345 -3.14 -13.95 -15.03
N SER A 346 -4.24 -14.01 -15.75
CA SER A 346 -5.44 -13.26 -15.41
C SER A 346 -6.34 -14.05 -14.45
N PRO A 347 -6.59 -13.53 -13.25
CA PRO A 347 -7.56 -14.13 -12.35
C PRO A 347 -9.01 -13.75 -12.69
N PHE A 348 -9.27 -13.11 -13.83
CA PHE A 348 -10.61 -12.71 -14.27
C PHE A 348 -11.20 -13.64 -15.32
N ASP A 349 -10.37 -14.32 -16.12
CA ASP A 349 -10.79 -15.36 -17.08
C ASP A 349 -10.02 -16.67 -16.94
N ASP A 350 -9.17 -16.80 -15.91
CA ASP A 350 -8.39 -18.00 -15.57
C ASP A 350 -7.42 -18.43 -16.69
N LYS A 351 -6.80 -17.45 -17.38
CA LYS A 351 -5.87 -17.66 -18.50
C LYS A 351 -4.60 -16.87 -18.40
N VAL A 352 -3.62 -17.23 -19.23
CA VAL A 352 -2.37 -16.48 -19.39
C VAL A 352 -2.47 -15.56 -20.60
N HIS A 353 -2.19 -14.28 -20.39
CA HIS A 353 -2.19 -13.22 -21.41
C HIS A 353 -0.81 -12.63 -21.64
N GLN A 354 -0.68 -11.82 -22.69
CA GLN A 354 0.49 -10.99 -22.98
C GLN A 354 0.21 -9.55 -22.50
N GLY A 355 1.20 -8.88 -21.95
CA GLY A 355 1.09 -7.49 -21.56
C GLY A 355 1.60 -7.21 -20.15
N VAL A 356 1.20 -6.04 -19.64
CA VAL A 356 1.47 -5.57 -18.29
C VAL A 356 0.22 -5.80 -17.43
N SER A 357 0.38 -6.14 -16.16
CA SER A 357 -0.74 -6.28 -15.23
C SER A 357 -0.33 -5.84 -13.82
N TYR A 358 -1.29 -5.31 -13.08
CA TYR A 358 -1.21 -4.95 -11.66
C TYR A 358 -2.37 -5.58 -10.91
N ASN A 359 -2.22 -5.74 -9.59
CA ASN A 359 -3.26 -6.24 -8.70
C ASN A 359 -3.15 -5.61 -7.31
N ALA A 360 -4.02 -5.98 -6.36
CA ALA A 360 -4.08 -5.41 -5.03
C ALA A 360 -4.43 -3.90 -5.04
N TYR A 361 -5.50 -3.55 -5.76
CA TYR A 361 -6.08 -2.21 -5.75
C TYR A 361 -7.07 -2.08 -4.60
N SER A 362 -6.74 -1.28 -3.61
CA SER A 362 -7.63 -0.89 -2.50
C SER A 362 -8.45 0.34 -2.91
N LEU A 363 -9.29 0.20 -3.95
CA LEU A 363 -9.84 1.34 -4.69
C LEU A 363 -10.71 2.27 -3.84
N TRP A 364 -11.48 1.74 -2.88
CA TRP A 364 -12.31 2.55 -1.97
C TRP A 364 -11.47 3.49 -1.10
N ASP A 365 -10.26 3.05 -0.75
CA ASP A 365 -9.31 3.79 0.07
C ASP A 365 -8.45 4.72 -0.81
N THR A 366 -7.76 4.15 -1.78
CA THR A 366 -6.61 4.73 -2.47
C THR A 366 -6.94 5.78 -3.54
N PHE A 367 -8.20 5.85 -4.00
CA PHE A 367 -8.59 6.89 -4.96
C PHE A 367 -8.45 8.32 -4.39
N ARG A 368 -8.46 8.45 -3.04
CA ARG A 368 -8.51 9.73 -2.32
C ARG A 368 -7.16 10.45 -2.32
N ALA A 369 -6.07 9.74 -2.03
CA ALA A 369 -4.74 10.33 -1.97
C ALA A 369 -3.66 9.45 -2.62
N GLU A 370 -3.68 8.13 -2.45
CA GLU A 370 -2.62 7.24 -2.93
C GLU A 370 -2.46 7.31 -4.46
N HIS A 371 -3.53 7.10 -5.23
CA HIS A 371 -3.44 7.21 -6.69
C HIS A 371 -3.05 8.62 -7.18
N PRO A 372 -3.59 9.73 -6.65
CA PRO A 372 -3.06 11.07 -6.93
C PRO A 372 -1.58 11.23 -6.58
N TRP A 373 -1.11 10.61 -5.47
CA TRP A 373 0.31 10.62 -5.09
C TRP A 373 1.18 9.88 -6.11
N LEU A 374 0.72 8.73 -6.59
CA LEU A 374 1.42 7.95 -7.62
C LEU A 374 1.53 8.70 -8.95
N GLN A 375 0.55 9.53 -9.31
CA GLN A 375 0.65 10.40 -10.49
C GLN A 375 1.82 11.38 -10.40
N ILE A 376 2.24 11.76 -9.19
CA ILE A 376 3.38 12.66 -8.95
C ILE A 376 4.68 11.87 -8.83
N MET A 377 4.70 10.79 -8.03
CA MET A 377 5.93 10.10 -7.61
C MET A 377 6.31 8.88 -8.45
N ALA A 378 5.34 8.25 -9.11
CA ALA A 378 5.55 7.09 -9.98
C ALA A 378 4.77 7.21 -11.31
N PRO A 379 4.81 8.39 -11.99
CA PRO A 379 4.00 8.65 -13.19
C PRO A 379 4.26 7.65 -14.33
N GLU A 380 5.45 7.06 -14.36
CA GLU A 380 5.83 6.05 -15.34
C GLU A 380 5.05 4.73 -15.22
N ARG A 381 4.22 4.59 -14.18
CA ARG A 381 3.41 3.38 -13.90
C ARG A 381 1.91 3.61 -14.04
N VAL A 382 1.46 4.86 -14.08
CA VAL A 382 0.03 5.20 -14.02
C VAL A 382 -0.74 4.66 -15.22
N ASP A 383 -0.21 4.83 -16.44
CA ASP A 383 -0.86 4.32 -17.64
C ASP A 383 -0.95 2.78 -17.64
N ASP A 384 0.08 2.10 -17.16
CA ASP A 384 0.08 0.64 -16.99
C ASP A 384 -0.93 0.17 -15.92
N MET A 385 -1.08 0.92 -14.82
CA MET A 385 -2.08 0.64 -13.78
C MET A 385 -3.51 0.80 -14.33
N VAL A 386 -3.76 1.83 -15.12
CA VAL A 386 -5.06 2.01 -15.81
C VAL A 386 -5.28 0.90 -16.84
N THR A 387 -4.26 0.56 -17.64
CA THR A 387 -4.31 -0.56 -18.58
C THR A 387 -4.72 -1.85 -17.90
N ALA A 388 -4.15 -2.15 -16.73
CA ALA A 388 -4.51 -3.35 -15.96
C ALA A 388 -5.99 -3.37 -15.55
N LEU A 389 -6.57 -2.23 -15.12
CA LEU A 389 -8.00 -2.12 -14.81
C LEU A 389 -8.88 -2.33 -16.04
N VAL A 390 -8.45 -1.82 -17.20
CA VAL A 390 -9.16 -2.02 -18.49
C VAL A 390 -9.11 -3.50 -18.89
N GLN A 391 -7.96 -4.15 -18.76
CA GLN A 391 -7.82 -5.59 -19.02
C GLN A 391 -8.75 -6.44 -18.13
N MET A 392 -8.85 -6.11 -16.83
CA MET A 392 -9.78 -6.79 -15.91
C MET A 392 -11.23 -6.68 -16.39
N TYR A 393 -11.61 -5.52 -16.95
CA TYR A 393 -12.91 -5.32 -17.57
C TYR A 393 -13.10 -6.20 -18.83
N GLU A 394 -12.11 -6.25 -19.72
CA GLU A 394 -12.20 -7.02 -20.97
C GLU A 394 -12.24 -8.53 -20.70
N GLU A 395 -11.49 -9.01 -19.74
CA GLU A 395 -11.35 -10.42 -19.36
C GLU A 395 -12.52 -10.93 -18.50
N GLY A 396 -12.97 -10.11 -17.54
CA GLY A 396 -14.02 -10.51 -16.59
C GLY A 396 -15.39 -9.86 -16.81
N GLY A 397 -15.46 -8.83 -17.65
CA GLY A 397 -16.70 -8.12 -18.00
C GLY A 397 -17.03 -6.93 -17.12
N TRP A 398 -16.36 -6.72 -16.00
CA TRP A 398 -16.53 -5.58 -15.09
C TRP A 398 -15.19 -5.07 -14.58
N ILE A 399 -15.06 -3.77 -14.25
CA ILE A 399 -13.96 -3.29 -13.43
C ILE A 399 -14.18 -3.76 -12.00
N PRO A 400 -13.16 -4.32 -11.30
CA PRO A 400 -13.34 -4.80 -9.95
C PRO A 400 -13.49 -3.64 -8.94
N LYS A 401 -14.28 -3.85 -7.90
CA LYS A 401 -14.34 -2.97 -6.73
C LYS A 401 -13.07 -3.08 -5.88
N TRP A 402 -12.65 -4.31 -5.62
CA TRP A 402 -11.47 -4.65 -4.85
C TRP A 402 -10.92 -6.03 -5.28
N PRO A 403 -9.91 -6.10 -6.18
CA PRO A 403 -9.36 -7.39 -6.65
C PRO A 403 -8.41 -8.02 -5.63
N ASN A 404 -8.63 -9.34 -5.30
CA ASN A 404 -7.74 -10.12 -4.43
C ASN A 404 -7.76 -11.64 -4.72
N PRO A 405 -7.02 -12.19 -5.66
CA PRO A 405 -6.50 -11.52 -6.85
C PRO A 405 -7.59 -11.28 -7.92
N THR A 406 -8.75 -11.94 -7.85
CA THR A 406 -9.92 -11.74 -8.71
C THR A 406 -10.95 -10.83 -8.06
N TYR A 407 -12.14 -10.75 -8.64
CA TYR A 407 -13.27 -10.07 -8.03
C TYR A 407 -13.50 -10.50 -6.58
N THR A 408 -13.82 -9.55 -5.74
CA THR A 408 -14.35 -9.78 -4.39
C THR A 408 -15.55 -8.88 -4.14
N ASN A 409 -16.50 -9.35 -3.33
CA ASN A 409 -17.57 -8.49 -2.84
C ASN A 409 -17.10 -7.72 -1.59
N ILE A 410 -16.02 -6.96 -1.75
CA ILE A 410 -15.44 -6.13 -0.69
C ILE A 410 -15.66 -4.67 -1.01
N MET A 411 -16.07 -3.92 -0.01
CA MET A 411 -16.40 -2.51 -0.03
C MET A 411 -17.53 -2.17 -1.02
N ILE A 412 -17.91 -0.92 -1.02
CA ILE A 412 -18.99 -0.35 -1.80
C ILE A 412 -18.44 0.63 -2.86
N GLY A 413 -19.28 1.08 -3.77
CA GLY A 413 -18.88 2.01 -4.82
C GLY A 413 -18.04 1.36 -5.93
N THR A 414 -17.61 2.19 -6.88
CA THR A 414 -16.80 1.80 -8.06
C THR A 414 -15.70 2.83 -8.27
N HIS A 415 -14.73 2.86 -7.36
CA HIS A 415 -13.75 3.95 -7.32
C HIS A 415 -12.64 3.85 -8.39
N ALA A 416 -12.58 2.76 -9.15
CA ALA A 416 -11.84 2.73 -10.40
C ALA A 416 -12.30 3.84 -11.36
N ASP A 417 -13.59 4.22 -11.30
CA ASP A 417 -14.14 5.35 -12.06
C ASP A 417 -13.41 6.65 -11.76
N ALA A 418 -13.16 6.90 -10.46
CA ALA A 418 -12.42 8.08 -10.01
C ALA A 418 -10.94 8.01 -10.42
N VAL A 419 -10.28 6.86 -10.24
CA VAL A 419 -8.87 6.67 -10.58
C VAL A 419 -8.61 6.87 -12.07
N ILE A 420 -9.43 6.27 -12.94
CA ILE A 420 -9.30 6.37 -14.40
C ILE A 420 -9.61 7.79 -14.87
N ALA A 421 -10.71 8.39 -14.37
CA ALA A 421 -11.11 9.74 -14.77
C ALA A 421 -10.09 10.79 -14.31
N ASP A 422 -9.56 10.67 -13.08
CA ASP A 422 -8.54 11.57 -12.55
C ASP A 422 -7.24 11.47 -13.35
N ALA A 423 -6.76 10.27 -13.61
CA ALA A 423 -5.58 10.04 -14.46
C ALA A 423 -5.77 10.66 -15.85
N TYR A 424 -6.95 10.47 -16.48
CA TYR A 424 -7.23 11.05 -17.79
C TYR A 424 -7.23 12.58 -17.78
N VAL A 425 -7.91 13.20 -16.81
CA VAL A 425 -7.99 14.67 -16.69
C VAL A 425 -6.61 15.27 -16.44
N ASN A 426 -5.76 14.59 -15.69
CA ASN A 426 -4.39 15.00 -15.38
C ASN A 426 -3.38 14.72 -16.50
N GLY A 427 -3.81 14.08 -17.61
CA GLY A 427 -3.03 13.97 -18.85
C GLY A 427 -2.42 12.60 -19.15
N PHE A 428 -2.67 11.59 -18.32
CA PHE A 428 -2.28 10.19 -18.58
C PHE A 428 -3.21 9.59 -19.64
N ARG A 429 -2.66 9.05 -20.73
CA ARG A 429 -3.46 8.61 -21.89
C ARG A 429 -2.82 7.51 -22.72
N ASP A 430 -1.73 6.90 -22.25
CA ASP A 430 -1.04 5.81 -22.96
C ASP A 430 -1.68 4.45 -22.64
N TYR A 431 -3.02 4.40 -22.78
CA TYR A 431 -3.88 3.23 -22.64
C TYR A 431 -5.08 3.33 -23.57
N ASP A 432 -5.88 2.29 -23.70
CA ASP A 432 -7.12 2.35 -24.50
C ASP A 432 -8.18 3.21 -23.82
N VAL A 433 -8.17 4.50 -24.14
CA VAL A 433 -9.04 5.52 -23.55
C VAL A 433 -10.52 5.27 -23.82
N GLU A 434 -10.89 4.82 -25.05
CA GLU A 434 -12.28 4.53 -25.37
C GLU A 434 -12.79 3.31 -24.61
N LYS A 435 -11.97 2.29 -24.48
CA LYS A 435 -12.31 1.09 -23.69
C LYS A 435 -12.38 1.42 -22.18
N ALA A 436 -11.47 2.23 -21.67
CA ALA A 436 -11.51 2.70 -20.29
C ALA A 436 -12.82 3.48 -20.02
N TYR A 437 -13.21 4.37 -20.94
CA TYR A 437 -14.48 5.09 -20.81
C TYR A 437 -15.69 4.16 -20.91
N GLU A 438 -15.69 3.18 -21.83
CA GLU A 438 -16.73 2.15 -21.94
C GLU A 438 -16.93 1.40 -20.62
N ALA A 439 -15.83 1.03 -19.98
CA ALA A 439 -15.82 0.27 -18.73
C ALA A 439 -16.44 1.06 -17.56
N ILE A 440 -15.96 2.30 -17.29
CA ILE A 440 -16.49 3.13 -16.22
C ILE A 440 -17.92 3.61 -16.51
N ARG A 441 -18.26 3.81 -17.78
CA ARG A 441 -19.63 4.12 -18.20
C ARG A 441 -20.58 2.96 -17.90
N LYS A 442 -20.14 1.73 -18.09
CA LYS A 442 -20.93 0.55 -17.75
C LYS A 442 -21.30 0.54 -16.28
N ASP A 443 -20.37 0.85 -15.38
CA ASP A 443 -20.62 0.93 -13.94
C ASP A 443 -21.73 1.95 -13.59
N ALA A 444 -21.84 3.04 -14.36
CA ALA A 444 -22.85 4.07 -14.13
C ALA A 444 -24.23 3.76 -14.70
N TYR A 445 -24.34 2.90 -15.72
CA TYR A 445 -25.57 2.72 -16.47
C TYR A 445 -26.12 1.28 -16.50
N VAL A 446 -25.34 0.29 -16.17
CA VAL A 446 -25.74 -1.11 -16.24
C VAL A 446 -25.87 -1.70 -14.83
N PRO A 447 -27.10 -1.91 -14.33
CA PRO A 447 -27.29 -2.53 -13.03
C PRO A 447 -26.74 -3.96 -13.00
N PRO A 448 -26.15 -4.37 -11.87
CA PRO A 448 -25.78 -5.76 -11.64
C PRO A 448 -26.98 -6.70 -11.69
N THR A 449 -26.73 -7.97 -11.99
CA THR A 449 -27.79 -8.97 -12.08
C THR A 449 -28.47 -9.18 -10.73
N GLY A 450 -29.78 -8.88 -10.65
CA GLY A 450 -30.62 -9.17 -9.49
C GLY A 450 -30.46 -8.19 -8.32
N ASP A 451 -29.87 -7.00 -8.52
CA ASP A 451 -29.68 -5.98 -7.51
C ASP A 451 -30.99 -5.35 -6.99
N ASP A 452 -32.10 -5.55 -7.72
CA ASP A 452 -33.44 -5.12 -7.34
C ASP A 452 -34.21 -6.17 -6.49
N LYS A 453 -33.66 -7.37 -6.35
CA LYS A 453 -34.30 -8.52 -5.70
C LYS A 453 -33.59 -9.01 -4.45
N SER A 454 -32.33 -8.69 -4.30
CA SER A 454 -31.48 -9.14 -3.21
C SER A 454 -30.86 -7.95 -2.50
N ARG A 455 -30.77 -8.01 -1.17
CA ARG A 455 -29.97 -7.05 -0.41
C ARG A 455 -28.50 -7.37 -0.60
N TRP A 456 -27.78 -6.43 -1.17
CA TRP A 456 -26.33 -6.52 -1.38
C TRP A 456 -25.62 -5.82 -0.22
N GLY A 457 -24.92 -6.58 0.61
CA GLY A 457 -24.05 -6.03 1.65
C GLY A 457 -22.59 -6.22 1.31
N ASP A 458 -21.74 -5.42 1.90
CA ASP A 458 -20.29 -5.65 1.89
C ASP A 458 -19.97 -7.01 2.51
N ARG A 459 -19.07 -7.77 1.88
CA ARG A 459 -18.62 -9.11 2.30
C ARG A 459 -19.72 -10.19 2.41
N GLU A 460 -20.88 -9.98 1.81
CA GLU A 460 -21.94 -10.98 1.72
C GLU A 460 -21.71 -11.92 0.53
N TRP A 461 -21.10 -13.06 0.76
CA TRP A 461 -20.72 -14.03 -0.27
C TRP A 461 -21.90 -14.78 -0.92
N TRP A 462 -22.98 -15.01 -0.18
CA TRP A 462 -24.14 -15.76 -0.68
C TRP A 462 -24.99 -15.00 -1.73
N ASN A 463 -24.78 -13.72 -1.87
CA ASN A 463 -25.49 -12.89 -2.85
C ASN A 463 -24.74 -12.79 -4.20
N GLY A 464 -23.51 -13.25 -4.28
CA GLY A 464 -22.69 -13.21 -5.50
C GLY A 464 -22.40 -11.79 -6.01
N GLY A 465 -22.50 -10.79 -5.17
CA GLY A 465 -22.55 -9.38 -5.51
C GLY A 465 -21.18 -8.71 -5.75
N TYR A 466 -20.31 -9.31 -6.56
CA TYR A 466 -19.00 -8.73 -6.88
C TYR A 466 -19.02 -7.79 -8.09
N GLU A 467 -20.09 -7.79 -8.89
CA GLU A 467 -20.24 -6.81 -9.96
C GLU A 467 -20.46 -5.41 -9.35
N ALA A 468 -20.20 -4.39 -10.14
CA ALA A 468 -20.10 -2.99 -9.80
C ALA A 468 -21.06 -2.41 -8.73
N ARG A 469 -22.09 -1.69 -9.16
CA ARG A 469 -22.91 -0.87 -8.25
C ARG A 469 -24.15 -1.61 -7.77
N GLY A 470 -24.07 -2.38 -6.71
CA GLY A 470 -25.25 -2.96 -6.06
C GLY A 470 -26.25 -1.90 -5.62
N GLY A 471 -27.52 -2.03 -6.04
CA GLY A 471 -28.59 -1.04 -5.81
C GLY A 471 -28.72 0.00 -6.92
N LEU A 472 -27.97 -0.11 -8.02
CA LEU A 472 -28.02 0.84 -9.14
C LEU A 472 -29.42 0.91 -9.78
N THR A 473 -30.17 -0.19 -9.85
CA THR A 473 -31.56 -0.19 -10.33
C THR A 473 -32.43 0.83 -9.58
N ASN A 474 -32.34 0.85 -8.26
CA ASN A 474 -33.09 1.82 -7.44
C ASN A 474 -32.50 3.23 -7.53
N TYR A 475 -31.18 3.36 -7.60
CA TYR A 475 -30.51 4.65 -7.77
C TYR A 475 -30.91 5.34 -9.08
N LEU A 476 -30.96 4.63 -10.18
CA LEU A 476 -31.40 5.17 -11.48
C LEU A 476 -32.88 5.58 -11.47
N LYS A 477 -33.72 4.82 -10.76
CA LYS A 477 -35.15 5.09 -10.70
C LYS A 477 -35.52 6.20 -9.74
N ASN A 478 -34.95 6.21 -8.54
CA ASN A 478 -35.37 7.07 -7.43
C ASN A 478 -34.43 8.25 -7.20
N GLY A 479 -33.23 8.23 -7.77
CA GLY A 479 -32.14 9.17 -7.46
C GLY A 479 -31.35 8.76 -6.20
N TYR A 480 -31.64 7.65 -5.57
CA TYR A 480 -30.93 7.13 -4.41
C TYR A 480 -31.06 5.61 -4.31
N VAL A 481 -30.12 4.97 -3.63
CA VAL A 481 -30.19 3.56 -3.27
C VAL A 481 -31.22 3.39 -2.14
N ALA A 482 -32.19 2.50 -2.31
CA ALA A 482 -33.27 2.32 -1.35
C ALA A 482 -32.87 1.34 -0.24
N ASP A 483 -33.02 1.76 1.03
CA ASP A 483 -32.53 1.02 2.20
C ASP A 483 -33.24 -0.31 2.44
N ASP A 484 -34.55 -0.38 2.12
CA ASP A 484 -35.33 -1.62 2.18
C ASP A 484 -34.98 -2.62 1.05
N LYS A 485 -34.14 -2.25 0.09
CA LYS A 485 -33.71 -3.07 -1.05
C LYS A 485 -32.22 -3.41 -0.99
N THR A 486 -31.36 -2.50 -0.58
CA THR A 486 -29.92 -2.68 -0.59
C THR A 486 -29.31 -2.14 0.70
N ASN A 487 -28.39 -2.89 1.30
CA ASN A 487 -27.65 -2.43 2.48
C ASN A 487 -26.77 -1.22 2.15
N GLU A 488 -26.35 -0.48 3.17
CA GLU A 488 -25.40 0.63 3.05
C GLU A 488 -25.86 1.73 2.08
N SER A 489 -27.14 1.96 2.04
CA SER A 489 -27.85 2.74 1.02
C SER A 489 -27.40 4.21 0.96
N VAL A 490 -27.10 4.83 2.11
CA VAL A 490 -26.59 6.22 2.17
C VAL A 490 -25.19 6.28 1.61
N ALA A 491 -24.29 5.45 2.14
CA ALA A 491 -22.89 5.42 1.69
C ALA A 491 -22.81 5.17 0.19
N ARG A 492 -23.52 4.14 -0.33
CA ARG A 492 -23.59 3.84 -1.77
C ARG A 492 -24.10 5.01 -2.60
N THR A 493 -25.14 5.71 -2.14
CA THR A 493 -25.70 6.86 -2.87
C THR A 493 -24.68 8.00 -2.99
N LEU A 494 -23.97 8.32 -1.90
CA LEU A 494 -22.95 9.37 -1.87
C LEU A 494 -21.79 9.03 -2.80
N GLU A 495 -21.31 7.79 -2.76
CA GLU A 495 -20.20 7.33 -3.57
C GLU A 495 -20.56 7.19 -5.05
N PHE A 496 -21.78 6.73 -5.38
CA PHE A 496 -22.25 6.71 -6.78
C PHE A 496 -22.34 8.11 -7.34
N ALA A 497 -22.77 9.10 -6.54
CA ALA A 497 -22.83 10.50 -6.96
C ALA A 497 -21.43 11.08 -7.23
N LEU A 498 -20.42 10.72 -6.43
CA LEU A 498 -19.03 11.07 -6.66
C LEU A 498 -18.48 10.41 -7.92
N SER A 499 -18.69 9.09 -8.08
CA SER A 499 -18.25 8.37 -9.27
C SER A 499 -18.91 8.91 -10.55
N ASP A 500 -20.21 9.23 -10.49
CA ASP A 500 -20.92 9.88 -11.63
C ASP A 500 -20.27 11.20 -12.00
N TYR A 501 -19.87 12.03 -11.02
CA TYR A 501 -19.10 13.26 -11.29
C TYR A 501 -17.77 12.97 -11.99
N CYS A 502 -17.00 12.00 -11.50
CA CYS A 502 -15.70 11.66 -12.08
C CYS A 502 -15.84 11.21 -13.56
N ILE A 503 -16.79 10.31 -13.81
CA ILE A 503 -17.10 9.86 -15.19
C ILE A 503 -17.56 11.05 -16.06
N ALA A 504 -18.35 11.98 -15.50
CA ALA A 504 -18.78 13.18 -16.21
C ALA A 504 -17.60 14.05 -16.65
N GLN A 505 -16.57 14.22 -15.79
CA GLN A 505 -15.38 15.00 -16.18
C GLN A 505 -14.64 14.36 -17.37
N MET A 506 -14.49 13.03 -17.37
CA MET A 506 -13.91 12.32 -18.50
C MET A 506 -14.82 12.42 -19.75
N ALA A 507 -16.14 12.27 -19.60
CA ALA A 507 -17.12 12.45 -20.67
C ALA A 507 -17.03 13.84 -21.31
N LYS A 508 -16.91 14.89 -20.49
CA LYS A 508 -16.71 16.27 -20.95
C LYS A 508 -15.44 16.40 -21.79
N ALA A 509 -14.33 15.86 -21.29
CA ALA A 509 -13.05 15.92 -21.98
C ALA A 509 -13.04 15.12 -23.30
N LEU A 510 -13.84 14.06 -23.40
CA LEU A 510 -14.06 13.25 -24.61
C LEU A 510 -15.15 13.81 -25.54
N GLY A 511 -15.82 14.92 -25.19
CA GLY A 511 -16.91 15.50 -25.99
C GLY A 511 -18.23 14.72 -25.97
N LYS A 512 -18.43 13.83 -24.99
CA LYS A 512 -19.64 13.01 -24.83
C LYS A 512 -20.70 13.79 -24.02
N THR A 513 -21.28 14.83 -24.65
CA THR A 513 -22.11 15.84 -23.99
C THR A 513 -23.33 15.25 -23.27
N ALA A 514 -24.04 14.30 -23.88
CA ALA A 514 -25.25 13.72 -23.28
C ALA A 514 -24.94 12.95 -21.96
N ASP A 515 -23.87 12.17 -21.96
CA ASP A 515 -23.41 11.48 -20.74
C ASP A 515 -22.96 12.50 -19.68
N TYR A 516 -22.23 13.56 -20.08
CA TYR A 516 -21.82 14.63 -19.18
C TYR A 516 -23.01 15.28 -18.47
N GLU A 517 -24.04 15.69 -19.22
CA GLU A 517 -25.23 16.35 -18.67
C GLU A 517 -26.01 15.45 -17.70
N ASP A 518 -26.21 14.17 -18.06
CA ASP A 518 -26.92 13.22 -17.21
C ASP A 518 -26.15 12.90 -15.93
N LEU A 519 -24.86 12.60 -16.05
CA LEU A 519 -24.02 12.26 -14.90
C LEU A 519 -23.80 13.44 -13.96
N MET A 520 -23.64 14.68 -14.47
CA MET A 520 -23.57 15.88 -13.63
C MET A 520 -24.89 16.18 -12.90
N ARG A 521 -26.03 15.82 -13.48
CA ARG A 521 -27.33 15.86 -12.78
C ARG A 521 -27.35 14.84 -11.65
N ARG A 522 -26.89 13.61 -11.89
CA ARG A 522 -26.84 12.51 -10.91
C ARG A 522 -25.79 12.75 -9.81
N ALA A 523 -24.72 13.46 -10.08
CA ALA A 523 -23.73 13.87 -9.09
C ALA A 523 -24.33 14.68 -7.92
N LYS A 524 -25.54 15.21 -8.09
CA LYS A 524 -26.31 15.93 -7.06
C LYS A 524 -27.34 15.07 -6.32
N ASN A 525 -27.37 13.78 -6.56
CA ASN A 525 -28.34 12.86 -5.98
C ASN A 525 -28.22 12.73 -4.45
N TYR A 526 -27.07 13.05 -3.84
CA TYR A 526 -26.88 13.14 -2.41
C TYR A 526 -27.98 13.98 -1.72
N ARG A 527 -28.54 14.98 -2.41
CA ARG A 527 -29.59 15.88 -1.91
C ARG A 527 -30.87 15.15 -1.50
N TYR A 528 -31.17 14.01 -2.12
CA TYR A 528 -32.35 13.21 -1.77
C TYR A 528 -32.25 12.58 -0.36
N LEU A 529 -31.05 12.41 0.15
CA LEU A 529 -30.81 11.79 1.46
C LEU A 529 -30.55 12.79 2.57
N TYR A 530 -30.41 14.09 2.27
CA TYR A 530 -30.26 15.11 3.29
C TYR A 530 -31.59 15.36 4.00
N ASN A 531 -31.65 15.07 5.32
CA ASN A 531 -32.85 15.31 6.12
C ASN A 531 -32.79 16.72 6.73
N PRO A 532 -33.66 17.66 6.29
CA PRO A 532 -33.63 19.05 6.77
C PRO A 532 -34.00 19.20 8.25
N LYS A 533 -34.62 18.19 8.87
CA LYS A 533 -34.96 18.22 10.30
C LYS A 533 -33.76 17.93 11.18
N THR A 534 -32.96 16.91 10.80
CA THR A 534 -31.78 16.50 11.55
C THR A 534 -30.52 17.22 11.08
N LYS A 535 -30.51 17.78 9.86
CA LYS A 535 -29.39 18.36 9.15
C LYS A 535 -28.25 17.34 8.88
N LEU A 536 -28.61 16.07 8.78
CA LEU A 536 -27.71 14.95 8.51
C LEU A 536 -28.22 14.12 7.34
N PHE A 537 -27.35 13.31 6.74
CA PHE A 537 -27.81 12.29 5.81
C PHE A 537 -28.53 11.18 6.54
N GLN A 538 -29.62 10.71 5.93
CA GLN A 538 -30.43 9.62 6.45
C GLN A 538 -30.94 8.74 5.30
N ALA A 539 -31.01 7.45 5.52
CA ALA A 539 -31.47 6.47 4.55
C ALA A 539 -32.94 6.67 4.18
N ARG A 540 -33.32 6.34 2.94
CA ARG A 540 -34.69 6.30 2.45
C ARG A 540 -35.06 4.93 1.89
N ASN A 541 -36.31 4.53 2.14
CA ASN A 541 -36.92 3.36 1.54
C ASN A 541 -37.41 3.64 0.11
N ALA A 542 -37.69 2.60 -0.66
CA ALA A 542 -38.12 2.71 -2.06
C ALA A 542 -39.45 3.50 -2.24
N ASP A 543 -40.27 3.61 -1.22
CA ASP A 543 -41.51 4.40 -1.19
C ASP A 543 -41.27 5.89 -0.84
N GLY A 544 -40.02 6.29 -0.58
CA GLY A 544 -39.64 7.65 -0.23
C GLY A 544 -39.70 7.98 1.28
N SER A 545 -40.17 7.07 2.12
CA SER A 545 -40.14 7.25 3.58
C SER A 545 -38.70 7.21 4.12
N TRP A 546 -38.45 7.91 5.24
CA TRP A 546 -37.19 7.83 5.95
C TRP A 546 -37.03 6.48 6.65
N ALA A 547 -35.89 5.85 6.49
CA ALA A 547 -35.48 4.65 7.22
C ALA A 547 -34.92 5.00 8.60
N GLY A 548 -34.39 4.00 9.31
CA GLY A 548 -33.78 4.21 10.63
C GLY A 548 -32.65 5.21 10.62
N GLU A 549 -32.50 5.95 11.71
CA GLU A 549 -31.48 7.04 11.81
C GLU A 549 -30.05 6.54 11.62
N HIS A 550 -29.76 5.31 11.98
CA HIS A 550 -28.42 4.69 11.87
C HIS A 550 -28.30 3.72 10.69
N ALA A 551 -29.33 3.64 9.83
CA ALA A 551 -29.32 2.75 8.67
C ALA A 551 -28.53 3.34 7.49
N GLY A 552 -27.98 2.46 6.66
CA GLY A 552 -27.44 2.81 5.35
C GLY A 552 -25.98 3.29 5.32
N PHE A 553 -25.20 3.14 6.38
CA PHE A 553 -23.81 3.54 6.46
C PHE A 553 -22.86 2.32 6.43
N THR A 554 -21.67 2.51 5.87
CA THR A 554 -20.58 1.52 5.84
C THR A 554 -19.53 1.91 6.88
N GLU A 555 -19.18 1.01 7.79
CA GLU A 555 -18.11 1.17 8.79
C GLU A 555 -18.20 2.47 9.62
N GLY A 556 -19.37 3.04 9.76
CA GLY A 556 -19.55 4.32 10.42
C GLY A 556 -20.99 4.68 10.66
N ALA A 557 -21.22 5.95 10.84
CA ALA A 557 -22.53 6.54 11.14
C ALA A 557 -22.77 7.80 10.29
N ASN A 558 -23.91 8.46 10.50
CA ASN A 558 -24.22 9.72 9.82
C ASN A 558 -23.13 10.79 9.98
N TRP A 559 -22.44 10.88 11.11
CA TRP A 559 -21.30 11.79 11.34
C TRP A 559 -20.11 11.48 10.43
N THR A 560 -19.83 10.18 10.20
CA THR A 560 -18.75 9.72 9.34
C THR A 560 -18.96 10.11 7.87
N TYR A 561 -20.21 10.22 7.44
CA TYR A 561 -20.57 10.49 6.05
C TYR A 561 -21.14 11.89 5.79
N GLN A 562 -21.27 12.74 6.84
CA GLN A 562 -21.92 14.05 6.74
C GLN A 562 -21.33 14.97 5.67
N PHE A 563 -20.06 14.84 5.41
CA PHE A 563 -19.33 15.69 4.46
C PHE A 563 -18.79 14.92 3.24
N CYS A 564 -19.23 13.68 3.00
CA CYS A 564 -18.80 12.86 1.85
C CYS A 564 -19.47 13.30 0.54
N VAL A 565 -19.36 14.58 0.21
CA VAL A 565 -19.86 15.23 -1.02
C VAL A 565 -18.73 16.07 -1.63
N MET A 566 -17.61 15.42 -1.93
CA MET A 566 -16.41 16.06 -2.45
C MET A 566 -16.65 16.74 -3.80
N GLN A 567 -17.56 16.22 -4.62
CA GLN A 567 -17.85 16.69 -5.96
C GLN A 567 -18.74 17.94 -6.04
N ASP A 568 -19.41 18.34 -4.95
CA ASP A 568 -20.33 19.51 -4.92
C ASP A 568 -20.30 20.15 -3.52
N VAL A 569 -19.09 20.52 -3.05
CA VAL A 569 -18.90 21.09 -1.71
C VAL A 569 -19.72 22.37 -1.52
N GLN A 570 -19.74 23.27 -2.54
CA GLN A 570 -20.56 24.47 -2.48
C GLN A 570 -22.05 24.14 -2.38
N GLY A 571 -22.53 23.14 -3.13
CA GLY A 571 -23.91 22.69 -3.04
C GLY A 571 -24.26 22.09 -1.68
N LEU A 572 -23.30 21.48 -0.98
CA LEU A 572 -23.47 21.01 0.39
C LEU A 572 -23.50 22.18 1.37
N ILE A 573 -22.62 23.16 1.22
CA ILE A 573 -22.62 24.41 2.02
C ILE A 573 -23.96 25.11 1.93
N ASP A 574 -24.48 25.29 0.72
CA ASP A 574 -25.81 25.92 0.49
C ASP A 574 -26.93 25.12 1.17
N LEU A 575 -26.88 23.78 1.08
CA LEU A 575 -27.85 22.88 1.68
C LEU A 575 -27.83 22.93 3.21
N MET A 576 -26.66 23.15 3.81
CA MET A 576 -26.47 23.24 5.26
C MET A 576 -26.74 24.65 5.82
N GLY A 577 -27.01 25.64 4.98
CA GLY A 577 -27.38 26.99 5.39
C GLY A 577 -26.27 28.02 5.32
N GLY A 578 -25.26 27.79 4.48
CA GLY A 578 -24.17 28.72 4.19
C GLY A 578 -22.91 28.48 5.01
N ASP A 579 -21.87 29.28 4.73
CA ASP A 579 -20.49 29.12 5.21
C ASP A 579 -20.38 29.00 6.74
N GLU A 580 -21.04 29.90 7.49
CA GLU A 580 -20.98 29.87 8.95
C GLU A 580 -21.59 28.59 9.56
N SER A 581 -22.73 28.15 9.00
CA SER A 581 -23.40 26.93 9.45
C SER A 581 -22.61 25.69 9.13
N PHE A 582 -21.98 25.68 7.94
CA PHE A 582 -21.09 24.60 7.50
C PHE A 582 -19.81 24.51 8.34
N ALA A 583 -19.16 25.65 8.60
CA ALA A 583 -17.97 25.71 9.47
C ALA A 583 -18.31 25.26 10.90
N ALA A 584 -19.46 25.67 11.46
CA ALA A 584 -19.88 25.24 12.77
C ALA A 584 -20.17 23.72 12.84
N ALA A 585 -20.69 23.14 11.76
CA ALA A 585 -20.90 21.69 11.67
C ALA A 585 -19.57 20.92 11.58
N LEU A 586 -18.58 21.43 10.86
CA LEU A 586 -17.21 20.88 10.86
C LEU A 586 -16.58 20.97 12.25
N ASP A 587 -16.68 22.13 12.93
CA ASP A 587 -16.20 22.28 14.30
C ASP A 587 -16.83 21.23 15.24
N ASN A 588 -18.13 21.00 15.11
CA ASN A 588 -18.82 19.99 15.90
C ASN A 588 -18.24 18.58 15.69
N VAL A 589 -17.87 18.24 14.45
CA VAL A 589 -17.26 16.93 14.17
C VAL A 589 -15.88 16.80 14.83
N PHE A 590 -15.04 17.82 14.73
CA PHE A 590 -13.69 17.78 15.30
C PHE A 590 -13.71 17.91 16.84
N ASP A 591 -14.48 18.85 17.39
CA ASP A 591 -14.42 19.20 18.82
C ASP A 591 -15.19 18.22 19.71
N ASN A 592 -16.16 17.48 19.17
CA ASN A 592 -17.00 16.54 19.91
C ASN A 592 -16.67 15.06 19.68
N GLY A 593 -15.50 14.76 19.08
CA GLY A 593 -15.01 13.40 18.93
C GLY A 593 -15.74 12.56 17.87
N HIS A 594 -16.33 13.21 16.88
CA HIS A 594 -16.97 12.54 15.74
C HIS A 594 -15.99 12.37 14.57
N TYR A 595 -14.87 13.06 14.59
CA TYR A 595 -13.84 12.90 13.56
C TYR A 595 -13.14 11.54 13.69
N ARG A 596 -13.05 10.84 12.58
CA ARG A 596 -12.36 9.56 12.46
C ARG A 596 -11.28 9.72 11.41
N HIS A 597 -10.00 9.77 11.83
CA HIS A 597 -8.85 9.76 10.92
C HIS A 597 -8.41 8.35 10.60
N ASP A 598 -8.79 7.40 11.41
CA ASP A 598 -8.53 5.98 11.31
C ASP A 598 -9.39 5.27 10.27
N ASN A 599 -10.28 6.02 9.57
CA ASN A 599 -11.08 5.53 8.44
C ASN A 599 -11.23 6.63 7.36
N GLU A 600 -11.19 6.25 6.11
CA GLU A 600 -11.02 7.08 4.93
C GLU A 600 -12.10 8.14 4.68
N PRO A 601 -13.40 7.91 4.99
CA PRO A 601 -14.42 8.94 4.79
C PRO A 601 -14.12 10.30 5.42
N GLY A 602 -13.31 10.32 6.50
CA GLY A 602 -12.90 11.55 7.20
C GLY A 602 -11.73 12.31 6.57
N HIS A 603 -10.97 11.72 5.67
CA HIS A 603 -9.65 12.22 5.24
C HIS A 603 -9.68 13.60 4.58
N HIS A 604 -10.75 13.98 3.91
CA HIS A 604 -10.86 15.29 3.27
C HIS A 604 -11.47 16.39 4.16
N TYR A 605 -12.05 16.05 5.32
CA TYR A 605 -12.84 16.95 6.16
C TYR A 605 -12.10 18.22 6.57
N VAL A 606 -10.85 18.11 6.97
CA VAL A 606 -10.05 19.26 7.41
C VAL A 606 -9.85 20.29 6.31
N TYR A 607 -9.82 19.87 5.05
CA TYR A 607 -9.66 20.76 3.89
C TYR A 607 -10.95 21.45 3.47
N LEU A 608 -12.11 20.98 3.95
CA LEU A 608 -13.40 21.62 3.63
C LEU A 608 -13.55 23.00 4.25
N TYR A 609 -12.78 23.32 5.28
CA TYR A 609 -12.71 24.69 5.80
C TYR A 609 -12.29 25.73 4.75
N ASN A 610 -11.50 25.33 3.76
CA ASN A 610 -11.10 26.22 2.66
C ASN A 610 -12.30 26.70 1.84
N TYR A 611 -13.30 25.85 1.64
CA TYR A 611 -14.47 26.11 0.82
C TYR A 611 -15.49 27.04 1.49
N CYS A 612 -15.45 27.17 2.82
CA CYS A 612 -16.31 28.08 3.60
C CYS A 612 -15.53 29.28 4.20
N GLY A 613 -14.37 29.62 3.61
CA GLY A 613 -13.60 30.81 3.98
C GLY A 613 -12.86 30.71 5.34
N ARG A 614 -12.71 29.49 5.91
CA ARG A 614 -12.06 29.28 7.21
C ARG A 614 -10.73 28.55 7.07
N PHE A 615 -9.89 29.03 6.16
CA PHE A 615 -8.53 28.52 5.95
C PHE A 615 -7.69 28.53 7.24
N ASP A 616 -7.91 29.50 8.13
CA ASP A 616 -7.32 29.54 9.47
C ASP A 616 -7.50 28.24 10.23
N LYS A 617 -8.72 27.66 10.22
CA LYS A 617 -9.03 26.41 10.91
C LYS A 617 -8.39 25.19 10.25
N ALA A 618 -8.29 25.16 8.94
CA ALA A 618 -7.55 24.11 8.25
C ALA A 618 -6.08 24.10 8.70
N GLN A 619 -5.45 25.27 8.78
CA GLN A 619 -4.05 25.41 9.25
C GLN A 619 -3.85 25.06 10.73
N GLU A 620 -4.88 25.17 11.56
CA GLU A 620 -4.85 24.72 12.96
C GLU A 620 -4.98 23.19 13.10
N ARG A 621 -5.96 22.61 12.39
CA ARG A 621 -6.32 21.19 12.55
C ARG A 621 -5.32 20.24 11.86
N ILE A 622 -4.72 20.61 10.73
CA ILE A 622 -3.79 19.75 10.01
C ILE A 622 -2.59 19.36 10.90
N PRO A 623 -1.88 20.27 11.58
CA PRO A 623 -0.82 19.88 12.51
C PRO A 623 -1.30 18.99 13.66
N GLU A 624 -2.49 19.26 14.22
CA GLU A 624 -3.08 18.42 15.28
C GLU A 624 -3.28 16.98 14.81
N ILE A 625 -3.79 16.80 13.59
CA ILE A 625 -4.00 15.46 12.99
C ILE A 625 -2.65 14.78 12.76
N LEU A 626 -1.67 15.49 12.17
CA LEU A 626 -0.33 14.96 11.92
C LEU A 626 0.35 14.48 13.22
N ASP A 627 0.25 15.26 14.29
CA ASP A 627 0.87 14.95 15.59
C ASP A 627 0.16 13.85 16.37
N THR A 628 -1.16 13.72 16.18
CA THR A 628 -1.98 12.76 16.95
C THR A 628 -2.02 11.37 16.32
N HIS A 629 -2.09 11.31 14.98
CA HIS A 629 -2.38 10.08 14.26
C HIS A 629 -1.15 9.40 13.63
N TYR A 630 0.02 10.09 13.63
CA TYR A 630 1.26 9.57 13.05
C TYR A 630 2.43 9.72 14.04
N ARG A 631 3.08 8.60 14.37
CA ARG A 631 4.17 8.55 15.33
C ARG A 631 5.27 7.60 14.89
N ASN A 632 6.49 7.81 15.34
CA ASN A 632 7.59 6.88 15.13
C ASN A 632 7.56 5.75 16.17
N GLY A 633 6.62 4.84 16.03
CA GLY A 633 6.44 3.69 16.92
C GLY A 633 5.73 2.53 16.20
N ALA A 634 5.74 1.35 16.77
CA ALA A 634 5.03 0.22 16.20
C ALA A 634 3.51 0.48 16.13
N ASP A 635 2.97 1.25 17.08
CA ASP A 635 1.60 1.76 17.13
C ASP A 635 1.44 3.14 16.46
N GLY A 636 2.31 3.47 15.53
CA GLY A 636 2.46 4.80 14.96
C GLY A 636 1.42 5.21 13.92
N LEU A 637 0.46 4.35 13.59
CA LEU A 637 -0.70 4.66 12.75
C LEU A 637 -1.98 4.41 13.56
N SER A 638 -2.92 5.36 13.51
CA SER A 638 -4.18 5.26 14.27
C SER A 638 -5.21 4.33 13.64
N GLY A 639 -5.08 4.03 12.35
CA GLY A 639 -5.91 3.12 11.56
C GLY A 639 -5.07 2.26 10.64
N ASN A 640 -5.70 1.44 9.82
CA ASN A 640 -5.04 0.66 8.80
C ASN A 640 -4.39 1.59 7.76
N ASP A 641 -3.21 1.22 7.25
CA ASP A 641 -2.55 2.02 6.20
C ASP A 641 -3.26 1.94 4.84
N ASP A 642 -4.02 0.87 4.64
CA ASP A 642 -4.85 0.56 3.48
C ASP A 642 -4.18 0.86 2.15
N CYS A 643 -3.13 0.05 1.91
CA CYS A 643 -2.32 0.08 0.69
C CYS A 643 -1.68 1.46 0.40
N GLY A 644 -1.33 2.20 1.46
CA GLY A 644 -0.65 3.49 1.33
C GLY A 644 -1.55 4.71 1.49
N GLN A 645 -2.87 4.55 1.65
CA GLN A 645 -3.79 5.69 1.73
C GLN A 645 -3.53 6.60 2.94
N MET A 646 -3.38 6.04 4.15
CA MET A 646 -3.00 6.82 5.34
C MET A 646 -1.64 7.51 5.16
N SER A 647 -0.69 6.78 4.59
CA SER A 647 0.66 7.29 4.28
C SER A 647 0.62 8.42 3.25
N ALA A 648 -0.17 8.31 2.19
CA ALA A 648 -0.31 9.36 1.18
C ALA A 648 -0.98 10.61 1.74
N TRP A 649 -1.97 10.47 2.63
CA TRP A 649 -2.56 11.59 3.34
C TRP A 649 -1.51 12.36 4.15
N TYR A 650 -0.66 11.65 4.90
CA TYR A 650 0.43 12.25 5.66
C TYR A 650 1.40 13.02 4.75
N LEU A 651 1.78 12.44 3.62
CA LEU A 651 2.73 13.05 2.68
C LEU A 651 2.18 14.32 2.06
N PHE A 652 0.97 14.28 1.52
CA PHE A 652 0.31 15.46 0.97
C PHE A 652 0.15 16.57 2.02
N SER A 653 -0.38 16.23 3.18
CA SER A 653 -0.60 17.17 4.26
C SER A 653 0.71 17.78 4.77
N SER A 654 1.78 16.99 4.86
CA SER A 654 3.12 17.45 5.22
C SER A 654 3.74 18.40 4.20
N LEU A 655 3.36 18.27 2.92
CA LEU A 655 3.77 19.19 1.85
C LEU A 655 2.82 20.39 1.71
N GLY A 656 1.69 20.40 2.41
CA GLY A 656 0.78 21.54 2.49
C GLY A 656 -0.26 21.61 1.38
N PHE A 657 -0.62 20.52 0.73
CA PHE A 657 -1.72 20.45 -0.25
C PHE A 657 -2.37 19.06 -0.26
N TYR A 658 -3.63 18.95 -0.74
CA TYR A 658 -4.39 17.71 -0.73
C TYR A 658 -5.43 17.65 -1.86
N PRO A 659 -5.59 16.49 -2.55
CA PRO A 659 -6.59 16.30 -3.62
C PRO A 659 -7.97 16.00 -3.03
N VAL A 660 -8.80 17.03 -2.77
CA VAL A 660 -10.14 16.84 -2.18
C VAL A 660 -11.09 16.15 -3.16
N THR A 661 -11.12 16.63 -4.40
CA THR A 661 -12.10 16.18 -5.40
C THR A 661 -11.38 15.50 -6.56
N PRO A 662 -11.47 14.17 -6.72
CA PRO A 662 -10.88 13.49 -7.86
C PRO A 662 -11.44 14.01 -9.19
N ALA A 663 -10.64 13.96 -10.24
CA ALA A 663 -10.95 14.46 -11.60
C ALA A 663 -11.28 15.96 -11.71
N SER A 664 -11.07 16.76 -10.66
CA SER A 664 -11.21 18.22 -10.71
C SER A 664 -9.92 18.90 -11.21
N GLY A 665 -8.77 18.31 -10.91
CA GLY A 665 -7.46 18.94 -11.06
C GLY A 665 -7.15 19.97 -9.98
N GLU A 666 -8.08 20.29 -9.09
CA GLU A 666 -7.91 21.27 -7.99
C GLU A 666 -7.41 20.59 -6.72
N TYR A 667 -6.39 21.16 -6.11
CA TYR A 667 -5.86 20.72 -4.82
C TYR A 667 -6.04 21.82 -3.77
N ALA A 668 -6.61 21.47 -2.63
CA ALA A 668 -6.76 22.36 -1.49
C ALA A 668 -5.42 22.55 -0.78
N LEU A 669 -5.11 23.78 -0.36
CA LEU A 669 -3.89 24.08 0.38
C LEU A 669 -4.11 24.01 1.90
N GLY A 670 -3.09 23.63 2.63
CA GLY A 670 -3.08 23.53 4.08
C GLY A 670 -1.96 24.38 4.69
N ILE A 671 -1.16 23.76 5.56
CA ILE A 671 0.07 24.31 6.11
C ILE A 671 1.16 23.23 6.03
N PRO A 672 2.33 23.50 5.43
CA PRO A 672 3.41 22.53 5.38
C PRO A 672 3.94 22.20 6.78
N ARG A 673 4.39 20.96 6.99
CA ARG A 673 5.03 20.54 8.25
C ARG A 673 6.48 21.00 8.35
N PHE A 674 7.15 21.20 7.22
CA PHE A 674 8.58 21.47 7.14
C PHE A 674 8.86 22.89 6.64
N PRO A 675 9.94 23.54 7.11
CA PRO A 675 10.35 24.87 6.59
C PRO A 675 10.59 24.86 5.08
N SER A 676 11.13 23.77 4.54
CA SER A 676 11.30 23.61 3.09
C SER A 676 11.28 22.14 2.70
N ALA A 677 10.67 21.86 1.54
CA ALA A 677 10.72 20.57 0.86
C ALA A 677 11.02 20.78 -0.61
N ARG A 678 11.96 20.00 -1.15
CA ARG A 678 12.29 19.94 -2.57
C ARG A 678 11.77 18.64 -3.16
N VAL A 679 10.89 18.73 -4.15
CA VAL A 679 10.25 17.59 -4.81
C VAL A 679 10.71 17.51 -6.24
N GLU A 680 11.36 16.41 -6.62
CA GLU A 680 11.71 16.13 -8.02
C GLU A 680 10.49 15.59 -8.76
N LEU A 681 10.10 16.32 -9.79
CA LEU A 681 8.97 16.03 -10.66
C LEU A 681 9.45 15.38 -11.98
N PRO A 682 8.55 14.78 -12.76
CA PRO A 682 8.88 14.23 -14.08
C PRO A 682 9.60 15.25 -14.98
N HIS A 683 10.42 14.74 -15.90
CA HIS A 683 11.19 15.51 -16.87
C HIS A 683 12.18 16.51 -16.25
N GLY A 684 12.70 16.20 -15.05
CA GLY A 684 13.72 17.02 -14.38
C GLY A 684 13.20 18.34 -13.81
N LYS A 685 11.90 18.52 -13.71
CA LYS A 685 11.30 19.68 -13.06
C LYS A 685 11.43 19.55 -11.53
N VAL A 686 11.32 20.66 -10.84
CA VAL A 686 11.40 20.70 -9.38
C VAL A 686 10.30 21.60 -8.84
N LEU A 687 9.55 21.10 -7.87
CA LEU A 687 8.70 21.88 -7.00
C LEU A 687 9.43 22.11 -5.68
N THR A 688 9.53 23.35 -5.25
CA THR A 688 10.01 23.71 -3.92
C THR A 688 8.84 24.24 -3.10
N VAL A 689 8.53 23.60 -1.99
CA VAL A 689 7.57 24.12 -1.02
C VAL A 689 8.36 24.84 0.08
N ARG A 690 7.95 26.02 0.47
CA ARG A 690 8.56 26.82 1.55
C ARG A 690 7.50 27.34 2.50
N ALA A 691 7.79 27.27 3.80
CA ALA A 691 6.94 27.81 4.86
C ALA A 691 7.76 28.81 5.70
N GLU A 692 7.73 30.08 5.29
CA GLU A 692 8.46 31.14 5.99
C GLU A 692 7.73 31.54 7.27
N GLY A 693 8.43 31.47 8.41
CA GLY A 693 7.86 31.78 9.73
C GLY A 693 7.05 30.60 10.34
N LEU A 694 7.20 29.39 9.84
CA LEU A 694 6.45 28.22 10.33
C LEU A 694 6.59 27.97 11.83
N LYS A 695 7.73 28.32 12.44
CA LYS A 695 7.99 28.14 13.88
C LYS A 695 7.47 29.28 14.73
N GLU A 696 7.30 30.44 14.14
CA GLU A 696 6.95 31.70 14.81
C GLU A 696 5.45 32.00 14.75
N HIS A 697 4.76 31.46 13.73
CA HIS A 697 3.36 31.76 13.44
C HIS A 697 2.49 30.52 13.37
N LYS A 698 1.31 30.59 13.98
CA LYS A 698 0.30 29.54 13.93
C LYS A 698 -0.38 29.45 12.55
N HIS A 699 -0.43 30.58 11.85
CA HIS A 699 -1.05 30.68 10.51
C HIS A 699 -0.10 31.30 9.51
N LEU A 700 -0.13 30.79 8.30
CA LEU A 700 0.60 31.29 7.15
C LEU A 700 -0.41 31.57 6.01
N PRO A 701 -1.24 32.64 6.15
CA PRO A 701 -2.37 32.85 5.25
C PRO A 701 -1.98 33.41 3.87
N VAL A 702 -0.76 33.91 3.71
CA VAL A 702 -0.30 34.46 2.43
C VAL A 702 0.36 33.32 1.63
N ILE A 703 -0.27 32.93 0.54
CA ILE A 703 0.25 31.88 -0.32
C ILE A 703 0.65 32.47 -1.67
N LEU A 704 1.88 32.14 -2.09
CA LEU A 704 2.38 32.54 -3.41
C LEU A 704 2.78 31.31 -4.21
N PHE A 705 2.48 31.32 -5.50
CA PHE A 705 3.04 30.36 -6.43
C PHE A 705 3.85 31.10 -7.49
N ASN A 706 5.14 30.79 -7.58
CA ASN A 706 6.12 31.47 -8.43
C ASN A 706 6.09 33.03 -8.24
N GLY A 707 5.97 33.47 -6.98
CA GLY A 707 5.94 34.88 -6.58
C GLY A 707 4.59 35.58 -6.81
N LYS A 708 3.59 34.89 -7.37
CA LYS A 708 2.24 35.43 -7.56
C LYS A 708 1.34 34.99 -6.40
N LYS A 709 0.68 35.93 -5.72
CA LYS A 709 -0.28 35.63 -4.66
C LYS A 709 -1.49 34.88 -5.25
N LEU A 710 -1.90 33.81 -4.58
CA LEU A 710 -3.14 33.10 -4.87
C LEU A 710 -4.32 33.83 -4.21
N ASP A 711 -5.44 33.92 -4.93
CA ASP A 711 -6.64 34.60 -4.44
C ASP A 711 -7.46 33.73 -3.46
N ALA A 712 -7.26 32.41 -3.50
CA ALA A 712 -7.91 31.42 -2.64
C ALA A 712 -6.92 30.28 -2.31
N PRO A 713 -7.15 29.52 -1.23
CA PRO A 713 -6.25 28.43 -0.81
C PRO A 713 -6.44 27.16 -1.66
N PHE A 714 -6.33 27.32 -2.99
CA PHE A 714 -6.43 26.24 -3.96
C PHE A 714 -5.40 26.41 -5.07
N ILE A 715 -4.96 25.30 -5.64
CA ILE A 715 -4.02 25.28 -6.78
C ILE A 715 -4.35 24.15 -7.74
N ASP A 716 -4.14 24.39 -9.05
CA ASP A 716 -4.27 23.34 -10.06
C ASP A 716 -3.03 22.43 -10.03
N ILE A 717 -3.23 21.11 -9.94
CA ILE A 717 -2.12 20.14 -9.93
C ILE A 717 -1.28 20.24 -11.21
N ARG A 718 -1.90 20.57 -12.34
CA ARG A 718 -1.21 20.74 -13.62
C ARG A 718 -0.24 21.92 -13.59
N ASP A 719 -0.49 22.94 -12.75
CA ASP A 719 0.46 24.03 -12.51
C ASP A 719 1.60 23.59 -11.58
N LEU A 720 1.30 22.89 -10.50
CA LEU A 720 2.33 22.30 -9.62
C LEU A 720 3.30 21.39 -10.39
N MET A 721 2.77 20.56 -11.29
CA MET A 721 3.56 19.63 -12.12
C MET A 721 4.46 20.34 -13.16
N LYS A 722 4.31 21.63 -13.38
CA LYS A 722 5.26 22.44 -14.16
C LYS A 722 6.53 22.77 -13.36
N GLY A 723 6.52 22.55 -12.05
CA GLY A 723 7.56 22.97 -11.13
C GLY A 723 7.48 24.44 -10.75
N GLY A 724 8.30 24.84 -9.80
CA GLY A 724 8.34 26.20 -9.29
C GLY A 724 8.44 26.27 -7.78
N VAL A 725 7.99 27.38 -7.21
CA VAL A 725 8.05 27.61 -5.77
C VAL A 725 6.66 27.92 -5.23
N LEU A 726 6.18 27.09 -4.33
CA LEU A 726 4.97 27.30 -3.53
C LEU A 726 5.40 27.80 -2.15
N GLU A 727 5.01 29.02 -1.81
CA GLU A 727 5.44 29.68 -0.58
C GLU A 727 4.25 29.99 0.32
N PHE A 728 4.40 29.67 1.61
CA PHE A 728 3.46 30.00 2.67
C PHE A 728 4.13 31.01 3.61
N LYS A 729 3.48 32.14 3.90
CA LYS A 729 4.04 33.24 4.70
C LYS A 729 3.02 33.77 5.69
N ALA A 730 3.53 34.31 6.80
CA ALA A 730 2.75 35.15 7.68
C ALA A 730 2.38 36.48 6.96
N GLU A 731 1.40 37.21 7.50
CA GLU A 731 1.01 38.53 7.00
C GLU A 731 2.11 39.58 7.17
#